data_1a6d2593c55cfab7a0c8e2b0eccddbe7
#
_entry.id   1a6d2593c55cfab7a0c8e2b0eccddbe7
#
_cell.length_a   1.000
_cell.length_b   1.000
_cell.length_c   1.000
_cell.angle_alpha   90.00
_cell.angle_beta   90.00
_cell.angle_gamma   90.00
#
_symmetry.space_group_name_H-M   'P 1'
#
loop_
_entity.id
_entity.type
_entity.pdbx_description
1 polymer ?
#
loop_
_entity_poly.entity_id
_entity_poly.type
_entity_poly.pdbx_seq_one_letter_code
_entity_poly.pdbx_strand_id
1 'polypeptide(L)'
;MRYRLNSLPDSSLIRYAPGLVLGLFLSRVVGEWFGMPGLWAAVGLALSLGVLGAWGLARWPLGQTWPALILIAYVAYPQFDSRFAWRAVAVTLVAFLLVVSSHRRGATAGTTSSIGPGPVAMMLPALGVALAFLLVYVLTLAPGVLAADSGELQIVAAELGVAHPPGFPLYLMAAHLFMQLLPFVSPAYAVNLFSALAGALAVGVVYITAVLITGKRLPGIIAAVALGSATTFWSQATTANVRSLTALFAALILFALVWYRAAAVAGDSRAADRRLSLAALFMGFGLTHHVSLLFLVLVGLIFVFMVEPALLRSSRRWVGPIAAGALGLLPLLYLPLRAAADVRGASLALATWPGFLEHVLATGFRGDLFYFTAPADFWQRLRIMVNVMTFQFNVWLLVVMLLGLWLVFKRDRSLAVLCGGTFTIFSVVAATYRAPQTVEYMIPAYVAAVLLLAYGLAASTESMSRFGRWGSGPATLITAIVTVGAFSQIVDHQSASGAAHEGTSARDYAETLLAGAPAGSVILSHWHWATPLWYLQEIEGLRPDVDVQFVFPEGESYEATWERRARETFAAGRPVVTTWIPSVPQGGLPAPEPVGEAILFPQEARTKLPGGFVVSDLGVADTVDVVGYRLEAPDGVAAGEEVVVTVAWRPVTGLPPDVGLYVHLVGPDGVLYGQDDKPAVAGEGLALTQFRAALQPGTPPGRLSILIGVSGSATPRETLTETTVRSSSTSPYTRHRVERKLLDASDAVLIGYDWDHTMADRSRLYLHWQAADGYRTQVFDDIRAADLTLPPYRGIWGVPVRVWRFPRGEQSGHYVPLGEGIVWTGETLNGLKLSPGDSIVVDQEFRSARPINRDYVVSVRLIGLEPDGIHWAWWDLRDSIPAMGAIPTLKWVRGSFVRSSHRVTVDESALPGQTLTGALILYDAFTNRTLAILDERIMAENPWIPLCRATVRTDIR
;
A
#
# COMPACT_ATOMS: atom_id res chain seq x y z
N MET A 1 -21.11 -34.24 -46.85
CA MET A 1 -21.75 -33.03 -47.33
C MET A 1 -20.99 -31.83 -46.79
N ARG A 2 -19.90 -31.41 -47.47
CA ARG A 2 -19.09 -30.23 -47.11
C ARG A 2 -19.76 -29.00 -47.72
N TYR A 3 -20.55 -28.30 -46.95
CA TYR A 3 -21.01 -26.97 -47.33
C TYR A 3 -19.83 -26.02 -47.40
N ARG A 4 -19.50 -25.57 -48.58
CA ARG A 4 -18.72 -24.38 -48.89
C ARG A 4 -19.50 -23.16 -48.34
N LEU A 5 -19.17 -22.68 -47.15
CA LEU A 5 -19.42 -21.30 -46.75
C LEU A 5 -18.25 -20.45 -47.22
N ASN A 6 -18.09 -20.37 -48.54
CA ASN A 6 -17.27 -19.37 -49.16
C ASN A 6 -18.14 -18.13 -49.41
N SER A 7 -17.63 -17.02 -49.02
CA SER A 7 -18.09 -15.65 -49.28
C SER A 7 -19.35 -15.22 -48.54
N LEU A 8 -19.14 -14.67 -47.26
CA LEU A 8 -19.84 -13.42 -47.05
C LEU A 8 -19.40 -12.47 -48.15
N PRO A 9 -20.32 -11.76 -48.84
CA PRO A 9 -19.92 -10.76 -49.79
C PRO A 9 -18.92 -9.86 -49.08
N ASP A 10 -17.80 -9.56 -49.74
CA ASP A 10 -16.97 -8.41 -49.42
C ASP A 10 -17.89 -7.20 -49.55
N SER A 11 -18.70 -6.98 -48.52
CA SER A 11 -19.49 -5.78 -48.41
C SER A 11 -18.44 -4.69 -48.31
N SER A 12 -18.23 -4.02 -49.41
CA SER A 12 -17.16 -3.04 -49.63
C SER A 12 -17.09 -2.00 -48.53
N LEU A 13 -18.13 -1.89 -47.73
CA LEU A 13 -18.26 -0.97 -46.60
C LEU A 13 -17.54 -1.44 -45.32
N ILE A 14 -17.51 -2.74 -44.97
CA ILE A 14 -16.90 -3.23 -43.70
C ILE A 14 -15.39 -3.00 -43.65
N ARG A 15 -14.69 -3.05 -44.79
CA ARG A 15 -13.24 -2.80 -44.87
C ARG A 15 -12.84 -1.37 -44.52
N TYR A 16 -13.77 -0.40 -44.58
CA TYR A 16 -13.53 1.00 -44.23
C TYR A 16 -13.71 1.27 -42.73
N ALA A 17 -14.39 0.40 -41.97
CA ALA A 17 -14.74 0.59 -40.60
C ALA A 17 -13.50 0.82 -39.66
N PRO A 18 -12.40 0.04 -39.76
CA PRO A 18 -11.22 0.28 -38.91
C PRO A 18 -10.61 1.66 -39.12
N GLY A 19 -10.51 2.09 -40.36
CA GLY A 19 -9.98 3.41 -40.72
C GLY A 19 -10.90 4.55 -40.32
N LEU A 20 -12.21 4.37 -40.46
CA LEU A 20 -13.20 5.34 -39.97
C LEU A 20 -13.09 5.53 -38.47
N VAL A 21 -13.01 4.43 -37.69
CA VAL A 21 -12.86 4.51 -36.23
C VAL A 21 -11.54 5.17 -35.85
N LEU A 22 -10.43 4.86 -36.54
CA LEU A 22 -9.15 5.54 -36.30
C LEU A 22 -9.26 7.05 -36.57
N GLY A 23 -9.87 7.43 -37.69
CA GLY A 23 -10.06 8.84 -38.02
C GLY A 23 -10.97 9.57 -37.04
N LEU A 24 -12.05 8.92 -36.57
CA LEU A 24 -12.91 9.46 -35.51
C LEU A 24 -12.15 9.60 -34.20
N PHE A 25 -11.35 8.63 -33.83
CA PHE A 25 -10.49 8.71 -32.63
C PHE A 25 -9.51 9.88 -32.73
N LEU A 26 -8.78 9.98 -33.84
CA LEU A 26 -7.84 11.09 -34.07
C LEU A 26 -8.53 12.44 -34.04
N SER A 27 -9.69 12.56 -34.70
CA SER A 27 -10.47 13.80 -34.69
C SER A 27 -10.90 14.21 -33.30
N ARG A 28 -11.31 13.22 -32.49
CA ARG A 28 -11.68 13.46 -31.11
C ARG A 28 -10.48 13.94 -30.29
N VAL A 29 -9.35 13.24 -30.37
CA VAL A 29 -8.12 13.61 -29.64
C VAL A 29 -7.67 15.02 -30.07
N VAL A 30 -7.58 15.28 -31.35
CA VAL A 30 -7.20 16.62 -31.87
C VAL A 30 -8.16 17.70 -31.36
N GLY A 31 -9.48 17.45 -31.46
CA GLY A 31 -10.48 18.39 -30.96
C GLY A 31 -10.35 18.69 -29.46
N GLU A 32 -10.16 17.64 -28.66
CA GLU A 32 -10.01 17.77 -27.21
C GLU A 32 -8.71 18.49 -26.79
N TRP A 33 -7.64 18.32 -27.56
CA TRP A 33 -6.35 18.98 -27.27
C TRP A 33 -6.33 20.45 -27.69
N PHE A 34 -6.77 20.72 -28.93
CA PHE A 34 -6.67 22.08 -29.51
C PHE A 34 -7.96 22.91 -29.32
N GLY A 35 -9.08 22.26 -28.99
CA GLY A 35 -10.38 22.92 -28.93
C GLY A 35 -10.99 23.11 -30.31
N MET A 36 -12.33 23.13 -30.35
CA MET A 36 -13.11 23.40 -31.58
C MET A 36 -13.97 24.64 -31.36
N PRO A 37 -14.10 25.51 -32.35
CA PRO A 37 -14.91 26.72 -32.21
C PRO A 37 -16.42 26.42 -32.13
N GLY A 38 -16.83 25.21 -32.45
CA GLY A 38 -18.22 24.77 -32.34
C GLY A 38 -18.46 23.37 -32.91
N LEU A 39 -19.70 22.89 -32.74
CA LEU A 39 -20.11 21.55 -33.15
C LEU A 39 -19.82 21.25 -34.64
N TRP A 40 -20.10 22.19 -35.52
CA TRP A 40 -19.92 21.97 -36.97
C TRP A 40 -18.44 21.82 -37.35
N ALA A 41 -17.53 22.53 -36.69
CA ALA A 41 -16.10 22.33 -36.89
C ALA A 41 -15.63 20.96 -36.42
N ALA A 42 -16.14 20.49 -35.28
CA ALA A 42 -15.86 19.13 -34.78
C ALA A 42 -16.41 18.05 -35.74
N VAL A 43 -17.63 18.25 -36.27
CA VAL A 43 -18.22 17.34 -37.28
C VAL A 43 -17.39 17.32 -38.57
N GLY A 44 -16.97 18.50 -39.03
CA GLY A 44 -16.11 18.62 -40.23
C GLY A 44 -14.78 17.91 -40.06
N LEU A 45 -14.13 18.08 -38.89
CA LEU A 45 -12.89 17.37 -38.59
C LEU A 45 -13.10 15.86 -38.46
N ALA A 46 -14.17 15.43 -37.81
CA ALA A 46 -14.51 14.02 -37.67
C ALA A 46 -14.76 13.35 -39.01
N LEU A 47 -15.51 14.03 -39.92
CA LEU A 47 -15.77 13.53 -41.28
C LEU A 47 -14.47 13.49 -42.08
N SER A 48 -13.68 14.55 -42.08
CA SER A 48 -12.44 14.63 -42.84
C SER A 48 -11.43 13.54 -42.42
N LEU A 49 -11.13 13.45 -41.13
CA LEU A 49 -10.22 12.42 -40.62
C LEU A 49 -10.83 11.02 -40.70
N GLY A 50 -12.15 10.89 -40.54
CA GLY A 50 -12.88 9.64 -40.75
C GLY A 50 -12.72 9.10 -42.16
N VAL A 51 -12.91 9.95 -43.18
CA VAL A 51 -12.74 9.58 -44.62
C VAL A 51 -11.27 9.28 -44.92
N LEU A 52 -10.33 10.11 -44.45
CA LEU A 52 -8.90 9.87 -44.65
C LEU A 52 -8.45 8.56 -44.02
N GLY A 53 -8.87 8.30 -42.79
CA GLY A 53 -8.57 7.05 -42.07
C GLY A 53 -9.18 5.84 -42.80
N ALA A 54 -10.46 5.95 -43.23
CA ALA A 54 -11.14 4.91 -43.98
C ALA A 54 -10.41 4.61 -45.31
N TRP A 55 -10.02 5.64 -46.06
CA TRP A 55 -9.27 5.48 -47.30
C TRP A 55 -7.86 4.91 -47.05
N GLY A 56 -7.17 5.35 -46.02
CA GLY A 56 -5.83 4.90 -45.70
C GLY A 56 -5.77 3.42 -45.35
N LEU A 57 -6.61 2.97 -44.41
CA LEU A 57 -6.59 1.60 -43.91
C LEU A 57 -7.33 0.60 -44.84
N ALA A 58 -8.25 1.06 -45.69
CA ALA A 58 -8.96 0.18 -46.63
C ALA A 58 -8.05 -0.53 -47.65
N ARG A 59 -6.81 -0.08 -47.79
CA ARG A 59 -5.78 -0.72 -48.62
C ARG A 59 -5.18 -1.97 -47.98
N TRP A 60 -5.39 -2.16 -46.68
CA TRP A 60 -4.88 -3.31 -45.93
C TRP A 60 -5.99 -4.33 -45.71
N PRO A 61 -5.68 -5.63 -45.62
CA PRO A 61 -6.69 -6.66 -45.33
C PRO A 61 -7.36 -6.39 -43.97
N LEU A 62 -8.67 -6.55 -43.88
CA LEU A 62 -9.44 -6.39 -42.64
C LEU A 62 -8.89 -7.25 -41.52
N GLY A 63 -8.39 -8.45 -41.81
CA GLY A 63 -7.75 -9.31 -40.85
C GLY A 63 -6.51 -8.71 -40.14
N GLN A 64 -5.91 -7.64 -40.70
CA GLN A 64 -4.76 -6.94 -40.10
C GLN A 64 -5.17 -5.62 -39.48
N THR A 65 -6.22 -4.96 -39.96
CA THR A 65 -6.63 -3.62 -39.54
C THR A 65 -7.72 -3.60 -38.47
N TRP A 66 -8.41 -4.71 -38.22
CA TRP A 66 -9.49 -4.79 -37.24
C TRP A 66 -9.09 -4.26 -35.82
N PRO A 67 -7.80 -4.33 -35.33
CA PRO A 67 -7.46 -3.78 -34.03
C PRO A 67 -7.81 -2.29 -33.85
N ALA A 68 -7.85 -1.52 -34.95
CA ALA A 68 -8.27 -0.13 -34.90
C ALA A 68 -9.73 0.06 -34.41
N LEU A 69 -10.58 -0.97 -34.54
CA LEU A 69 -11.94 -0.93 -34.01
C LEU A 69 -11.98 -0.83 -32.49
N ILE A 70 -10.92 -1.23 -31.78
CA ILE A 70 -10.82 -1.11 -30.32
C ILE A 70 -10.94 0.35 -29.87
N LEU A 71 -10.45 1.28 -30.69
CA LEU A 71 -10.50 2.72 -30.41
C LEU A 71 -11.94 3.25 -30.30
N ILE A 72 -12.94 2.52 -30.80
CA ILE A 72 -14.35 2.89 -30.67
C ILE A 72 -14.77 2.99 -29.21
N ALA A 73 -14.12 2.22 -28.33
CA ALA A 73 -14.40 2.27 -26.89
C ALA A 73 -14.18 3.68 -26.33
N TYR A 74 -13.10 4.36 -26.78
CA TYR A 74 -12.88 5.74 -26.41
C TYR A 74 -13.76 6.71 -27.20
N VAL A 75 -13.95 6.48 -28.50
CA VAL A 75 -14.82 7.34 -29.34
C VAL A 75 -16.23 7.41 -28.80
N ALA A 76 -16.74 6.32 -28.22
CA ALA A 76 -18.07 6.23 -27.60
C ALA A 76 -18.11 6.67 -26.14
N TYR A 77 -16.96 6.85 -25.49
CA TYR A 77 -16.91 7.19 -24.06
C TYR A 77 -17.43 8.62 -23.82
N PRO A 78 -18.35 8.87 -22.86
CA PRO A 78 -19.06 10.15 -22.76
C PRO A 78 -18.25 11.27 -22.11
N GLN A 79 -17.00 11.01 -21.70
CA GLN A 79 -16.17 11.98 -21.01
C GLN A 79 -14.79 12.08 -21.67
N PHE A 80 -14.10 13.22 -21.46
CA PHE A 80 -12.69 13.31 -21.74
C PHE A 80 -11.90 12.56 -20.65
N ASP A 81 -11.05 11.63 -21.04
CA ASP A 81 -10.16 10.89 -20.15
C ASP A 81 -8.89 10.52 -20.92
N SER A 82 -7.84 11.27 -20.67
CA SER A 82 -6.55 11.10 -21.35
C SER A 82 -5.94 9.72 -21.07
N ARG A 83 -6.10 9.19 -19.84
CA ARG A 83 -5.58 7.85 -19.49
C ARG A 83 -6.31 6.75 -20.22
N PHE A 84 -7.62 6.86 -20.36
CA PHE A 84 -8.39 5.90 -21.15
C PHE A 84 -8.00 5.95 -22.63
N ALA A 85 -7.82 7.15 -23.19
CA ALA A 85 -7.36 7.32 -24.57
C ALA A 85 -6.01 6.60 -24.79
N TRP A 86 -5.02 6.83 -23.94
CA TRP A 86 -3.71 6.18 -24.01
C TRP A 86 -3.79 4.66 -23.85
N ARG A 87 -4.61 4.15 -22.93
CA ARG A 87 -4.82 2.71 -22.76
C ARG A 87 -5.48 2.10 -24.00
N ALA A 88 -6.45 2.75 -24.61
CA ALA A 88 -7.08 2.30 -25.84
C ALA A 88 -6.06 2.22 -26.99
N VAL A 89 -5.18 3.22 -27.14
CA VAL A 89 -4.07 3.21 -28.11
C VAL A 89 -3.12 2.04 -27.82
N ALA A 90 -2.69 1.88 -26.58
CA ALA A 90 -1.77 0.80 -26.20
C ALA A 90 -2.35 -0.59 -26.51
N VAL A 91 -3.62 -0.85 -26.14
CA VAL A 91 -4.30 -2.11 -26.47
C VAL A 91 -4.38 -2.32 -27.99
N THR A 92 -4.71 -1.27 -28.76
CA THR A 92 -4.77 -1.32 -30.21
C THR A 92 -3.42 -1.67 -30.82
N LEU A 93 -2.32 -1.02 -30.36
CA LEU A 93 -0.97 -1.27 -30.85
C LEU A 93 -0.51 -2.70 -30.52
N VAL A 94 -0.73 -3.17 -29.30
CA VAL A 94 -0.38 -4.54 -28.90
C VAL A 94 -1.18 -5.55 -29.72
N ALA A 95 -2.49 -5.34 -29.90
CA ALA A 95 -3.33 -6.20 -30.73
C ALA A 95 -2.83 -6.23 -32.18
N PHE A 96 -2.45 -5.09 -32.73
CA PHE A 96 -1.90 -4.99 -34.10
C PHE A 96 -0.57 -5.78 -34.21
N LEU A 97 0.36 -5.61 -33.24
CA LEU A 97 1.63 -6.35 -33.23
C LEU A 97 1.40 -7.87 -33.13
N LEU A 98 0.43 -8.32 -32.33
CA LEU A 98 0.05 -9.72 -32.23
C LEU A 98 -0.50 -10.26 -33.56
N VAL A 99 -1.35 -9.52 -34.23
CA VAL A 99 -1.90 -9.87 -35.54
C VAL A 99 -0.79 -9.99 -36.61
N VAL A 100 0.09 -8.99 -36.70
CA VAL A 100 1.20 -9.00 -37.67
C VAL A 100 2.16 -10.16 -37.40
N SER A 101 2.49 -10.39 -36.11
CA SER A 101 3.38 -11.50 -35.73
C SER A 101 2.78 -12.89 -36.06
N SER A 102 1.46 -13.05 -35.90
CA SER A 102 0.78 -14.29 -36.22
C SER A 102 0.78 -14.58 -37.76
N HIS A 103 0.59 -13.57 -38.59
CA HIS A 103 0.67 -13.70 -40.05
C HIS A 103 2.09 -14.08 -40.50
N ARG A 104 3.14 -13.46 -39.92
CA ARG A 104 4.52 -13.83 -40.27
C ARG A 104 4.87 -15.28 -39.90
N ARG A 105 4.39 -15.78 -38.77
CA ARG A 105 4.61 -17.17 -38.32
C ARG A 105 3.87 -18.16 -39.22
N GLY A 106 2.68 -17.83 -39.73
CA GLY A 106 1.93 -18.64 -40.69
C GLY A 106 2.65 -18.81 -42.02
N ALA A 107 3.41 -17.79 -42.44
CA ALA A 107 4.20 -17.83 -43.69
C ALA A 107 5.50 -18.66 -43.58
N THR A 108 6.02 -18.87 -42.36
CA THR A 108 7.27 -19.63 -42.09
C THR A 108 7.03 -21.04 -41.51
N ALA A 109 5.79 -21.46 -41.34
CA ALA A 109 5.41 -22.74 -40.75
C ALA A 109 5.53 -23.93 -41.77
N GLY A 110 6.69 -24.04 -42.38
CA GLY A 110 7.19 -25.26 -42.98
C GLY A 110 8.16 -25.92 -42.01
N THR A 111 7.71 -27.03 -41.37
CA THR A 111 8.59 -27.98 -40.67
C THR A 111 9.42 -27.46 -39.50
N THR A 112 8.82 -27.11 -38.37
CA THR A 112 9.51 -27.22 -37.12
C THR A 112 8.74 -28.13 -36.15
N SER A 113 9.40 -29.20 -35.73
CA SER A 113 8.95 -30.19 -34.79
C SER A 113 8.42 -29.58 -33.50
N SER A 114 7.38 -30.18 -32.96
CA SER A 114 6.65 -29.82 -31.73
C SER A 114 7.45 -30.07 -30.40
N ILE A 115 8.76 -29.93 -30.42
CA ILE A 115 9.58 -29.97 -29.22
C ILE A 115 9.53 -28.55 -28.65
N GLY A 116 8.94 -28.38 -27.45
CA GLY A 116 8.96 -27.11 -26.73
C GLY A 116 10.39 -26.58 -26.57
N PRO A 117 10.58 -25.26 -26.37
CA PRO A 117 11.91 -24.69 -26.28
C PRO A 117 12.71 -25.40 -25.20
N GLY A 118 13.93 -25.89 -25.54
CA GLY A 118 14.81 -26.53 -24.57
C GLY A 118 15.17 -25.60 -23.39
N PRO A 119 15.62 -26.16 -22.25
CA PRO A 119 15.87 -25.38 -21.02
C PRO A 119 16.74 -24.14 -21.25
N VAL A 120 17.80 -24.25 -22.05
CA VAL A 120 18.72 -23.14 -22.37
C VAL A 120 18.00 -22.03 -23.14
N ALA A 121 17.07 -22.36 -24.04
CA ALA A 121 16.28 -21.37 -24.78
C ALA A 121 15.28 -20.59 -23.91
N MET A 122 15.00 -21.05 -22.70
CA MET A 122 14.17 -20.36 -21.70
C MET A 122 15.00 -19.51 -20.75
N MET A 123 16.27 -19.87 -20.50
CA MET A 123 17.13 -19.18 -19.53
C MET A 123 17.46 -17.75 -19.96
N LEU A 124 17.79 -17.53 -21.22
CA LEU A 124 18.15 -16.16 -21.68
C LEU A 124 17.00 -15.16 -21.57
N PRO A 125 15.76 -15.47 -22.00
CA PRO A 125 14.62 -14.58 -21.73
C PRO A 125 14.30 -14.41 -20.24
N ALA A 126 14.46 -15.46 -19.44
CA ALA A 126 14.28 -15.38 -17.98
C ALA A 126 15.28 -14.40 -17.33
N LEU A 127 16.55 -14.52 -17.73
CA LEU A 127 17.59 -13.59 -17.29
C LEU A 127 17.27 -12.15 -17.76
N GLY A 128 16.81 -11.99 -19.00
CA GLY A 128 16.41 -10.67 -19.50
C GLY A 128 15.27 -10.04 -18.68
N VAL A 129 14.26 -10.82 -18.32
CA VAL A 129 13.15 -10.35 -17.46
C VAL A 129 13.65 -10.08 -16.04
N ALA A 130 14.49 -10.94 -15.47
CA ALA A 130 15.07 -10.75 -14.13
C ALA A 130 15.93 -9.47 -14.08
N LEU A 131 16.80 -9.25 -15.08
CA LEU A 131 17.63 -8.04 -15.16
C LEU A 131 16.79 -6.76 -15.35
N ALA A 132 15.70 -6.83 -16.14
CA ALA A 132 14.79 -5.69 -16.30
C ALA A 132 14.14 -5.31 -14.96
N PHE A 133 13.66 -6.30 -14.17
CA PHE A 133 13.10 -6.03 -12.86
C PHE A 133 14.16 -5.67 -11.82
N LEU A 134 15.38 -6.25 -11.90
CA LEU A 134 16.48 -5.81 -11.06
C LEU A 134 16.78 -4.31 -11.28
N LEU A 135 16.80 -3.88 -12.54
CA LEU A 135 16.97 -2.46 -12.86
C LEU A 135 15.85 -1.60 -12.26
N VAL A 136 14.59 -2.02 -12.43
CA VAL A 136 13.43 -1.31 -11.84
C VAL A 136 13.57 -1.22 -10.32
N TYR A 137 13.94 -2.31 -9.65
CA TYR A 137 14.11 -2.33 -8.20
C TYR A 137 15.30 -1.50 -7.73
N VAL A 138 16.42 -1.51 -8.45
CA VAL A 138 17.58 -0.67 -8.12
C VAL A 138 17.26 0.82 -8.26
N LEU A 139 16.49 1.21 -9.29
CA LEU A 139 16.04 2.59 -9.47
C LEU A 139 15.07 3.09 -8.40
N THR A 140 14.46 2.18 -7.66
CA THR A 140 13.51 2.48 -6.58
C THR A 140 13.95 1.91 -5.22
N LEU A 141 15.23 1.51 -5.11
CA LEU A 141 15.80 0.90 -3.91
C LEU A 141 15.93 1.91 -2.78
N ALA A 142 15.59 1.51 -1.56
CA ALA A 142 15.84 2.30 -0.38
C ALA A 142 17.36 2.58 -0.24
N PRO A 143 17.77 3.85 -0.07
CA PRO A 143 19.19 4.23 -0.22
C PRO A 143 20.06 3.88 0.98
N GLY A 144 19.47 3.62 2.15
CA GLY A 144 20.24 3.46 3.38
C GLY A 144 19.55 2.62 4.45
N VAL A 145 19.82 2.98 5.69
CA VAL A 145 19.24 2.32 6.86
C VAL A 145 17.72 2.52 6.92
N LEU A 146 17.04 1.49 7.37
CA LEU A 146 15.59 1.44 7.50
C LEU A 146 15.19 1.25 8.97
N ALA A 147 13.92 1.49 9.26
CA ALA A 147 13.34 1.32 10.57
C ALA A 147 12.86 -0.12 10.83
N ALA A 148 12.55 -0.42 12.08
CA ALA A 148 11.95 -1.67 12.54
C ALA A 148 12.74 -2.93 12.10
N ASP A 149 12.04 -3.99 11.68
CA ASP A 149 12.65 -5.28 11.32
C ASP A 149 13.66 -5.15 10.15
N SER A 150 13.45 -4.19 9.25
CA SER A 150 14.41 -3.93 8.16
C SER A 150 15.74 -3.43 8.71
N GLY A 151 15.72 -2.51 9.67
CA GLY A 151 16.91 -2.03 10.37
C GLY A 151 17.59 -3.13 11.17
N GLU A 152 16.82 -3.96 11.88
CA GLU A 152 17.36 -5.13 12.56
C GLU A 152 18.10 -6.05 11.57
N LEU A 153 17.46 -6.42 10.46
CA LEU A 153 18.07 -7.30 9.46
C LEU A 153 19.35 -6.73 8.87
N GLN A 154 19.42 -5.41 8.72
CA GLN A 154 20.64 -4.72 8.23
C GLN A 154 21.79 -4.84 9.24
N ILE A 155 21.52 -4.63 10.54
CA ILE A 155 22.54 -4.75 11.60
C ILE A 155 22.98 -6.20 11.77
N VAL A 156 22.02 -7.12 11.99
CA VAL A 156 22.36 -8.52 12.28
C VAL A 156 22.98 -9.23 11.09
N ALA A 157 22.70 -8.81 9.84
CA ALA A 157 23.42 -9.29 8.67
C ALA A 157 24.85 -8.77 8.66
N ALA A 158 25.10 -7.52 9.03
CA ALA A 158 26.43 -6.93 9.09
C ALA A 158 27.32 -7.62 10.13
N GLU A 159 26.80 -7.90 11.31
CA GLU A 159 27.50 -8.48 12.45
C GLU A 159 27.48 -10.01 12.50
N LEU A 160 26.72 -10.68 11.60
CA LEU A 160 26.38 -12.10 11.74
C LEU A 160 25.70 -12.39 13.09
N GLY A 161 24.78 -11.51 13.51
CA GLY A 161 23.95 -11.68 14.70
C GLY A 161 22.81 -12.66 14.50
N VAL A 162 21.85 -12.67 15.42
CA VAL A 162 20.63 -13.46 15.32
C VAL A 162 19.45 -12.50 15.36
N ALA A 163 18.56 -12.58 14.36
CA ALA A 163 17.35 -11.79 14.33
C ALA A 163 16.26 -12.38 15.24
N HIS A 164 15.18 -11.63 15.46
CA HIS A 164 14.00 -12.11 16.15
C HIS A 164 13.48 -13.46 15.57
N PRO A 165 12.71 -14.26 16.31
CA PRO A 165 12.21 -15.55 15.82
C PRO A 165 11.50 -15.46 14.46
N PRO A 166 11.79 -16.37 13.51
CA PRO A 166 12.57 -17.61 13.63
C PRO A 166 14.09 -17.47 13.38
N GLY A 167 14.68 -16.29 13.43
CA GLY A 167 16.11 -16.07 13.34
C GLY A 167 16.71 -15.98 11.94
N PHE A 168 16.02 -16.40 10.90
CA PHE A 168 16.34 -16.31 9.46
C PHE A 168 17.80 -16.68 9.06
N PRO A 169 18.38 -17.78 9.53
CA PRO A 169 19.83 -18.05 9.39
C PRO A 169 20.32 -18.01 7.94
N LEU A 170 19.59 -18.61 7.01
CA LEU A 170 20.01 -18.61 5.60
C LEU A 170 20.02 -17.20 5.00
N TYR A 171 19.06 -16.35 5.38
CA TYR A 171 19.00 -14.97 4.92
C TYR A 171 20.21 -14.20 5.41
N LEU A 172 20.51 -14.27 6.72
CA LEU A 172 21.62 -13.53 7.33
C LEU A 172 22.95 -13.93 6.75
N MET A 173 23.21 -15.25 6.63
CA MET A 173 24.45 -15.77 6.02
C MET A 173 24.60 -15.32 4.56
N ALA A 174 23.51 -15.40 3.77
CA ALA A 174 23.55 -15.04 2.35
C ALA A 174 23.68 -13.52 2.17
N ALA A 175 22.95 -12.72 2.95
CA ALA A 175 23.05 -11.26 2.92
C ALA A 175 24.45 -10.78 3.37
N HIS A 176 25.02 -11.38 4.42
CA HIS A 176 26.39 -11.09 4.84
C HIS A 176 27.42 -11.39 3.74
N LEU A 177 27.34 -12.59 3.15
CA LEU A 177 28.23 -12.97 2.05
C LEU A 177 28.07 -12.01 0.87
N PHE A 178 26.86 -11.65 0.51
CA PHE A 178 26.57 -10.71 -0.57
C PHE A 178 27.16 -9.32 -0.29
N MET A 179 27.05 -8.85 0.94
CA MET A 179 27.62 -7.59 1.40
C MET A 179 29.16 -7.59 1.28
N GLN A 180 29.84 -8.70 1.62
CA GLN A 180 31.28 -8.85 1.48
C GLN A 180 31.76 -8.77 0.01
N LEU A 181 30.89 -9.09 -0.94
CA LEU A 181 31.18 -8.94 -2.38
C LEU A 181 31.06 -7.49 -2.86
N LEU A 182 30.49 -6.60 -2.04
CA LEU A 182 30.19 -5.20 -2.36
C LEU A 182 30.80 -4.22 -1.33
N PRO A 183 32.13 -4.26 -1.07
CA PRO A 183 32.73 -3.46 0.01
C PRO A 183 32.71 -1.95 -0.24
N PHE A 184 32.25 -1.50 -1.39
CA PHE A 184 32.20 -0.11 -1.83
C PHE A 184 30.84 0.57 -1.59
N VAL A 185 29.87 -0.16 -1.06
CA VAL A 185 28.56 0.41 -0.65
C VAL A 185 28.33 0.19 0.84
N SER A 186 27.40 0.95 1.44
CA SER A 186 27.06 0.75 2.85
C SER A 186 26.44 -0.63 3.10
N PRO A 187 26.65 -1.23 4.29
CA PRO A 187 26.02 -2.50 4.66
C PRO A 187 24.49 -2.48 4.48
N ALA A 188 23.83 -1.40 4.89
CA ALA A 188 22.39 -1.24 4.73
C ALA A 188 21.95 -1.29 3.26
N TYR A 189 22.63 -0.56 2.38
CA TYR A 189 22.35 -0.59 0.94
C TYR A 189 22.58 -1.98 0.34
N ALA A 190 23.64 -2.68 0.72
CA ALA A 190 23.93 -4.03 0.24
C ALA A 190 22.81 -5.01 0.62
N VAL A 191 22.26 -4.94 1.84
CA VAL A 191 21.16 -5.80 2.28
C VAL A 191 19.86 -5.46 1.56
N ASN A 192 19.58 -4.17 1.29
CA ASN A 192 18.46 -3.76 0.44
C ASN A 192 18.60 -4.34 -0.97
N LEU A 193 19.80 -4.23 -1.57
CA LEU A 193 20.10 -4.76 -2.90
C LEU A 193 20.02 -6.29 -2.97
N PHE A 194 20.35 -6.99 -1.88
CA PHE A 194 20.16 -8.44 -1.78
C PHE A 194 18.66 -8.82 -1.92
N SER A 195 17.76 -8.06 -1.30
CA SER A 195 16.31 -8.26 -1.47
C SER A 195 15.87 -8.01 -2.91
N ALA A 196 16.43 -6.97 -3.58
CA ALA A 196 16.15 -6.68 -4.98
C ALA A 196 16.59 -7.83 -5.91
N LEU A 197 17.77 -8.37 -5.67
CA LEU A 197 18.29 -9.52 -6.41
C LEU A 197 17.39 -10.75 -6.23
N ALA A 198 17.02 -11.06 -4.98
CA ALA A 198 16.14 -12.20 -4.68
C ALA A 198 14.77 -12.05 -5.35
N GLY A 199 14.18 -10.85 -5.30
CA GLY A 199 12.91 -10.54 -5.97
C GLY A 199 13.00 -10.66 -7.50
N ALA A 200 14.05 -10.10 -8.11
CA ALA A 200 14.27 -10.20 -9.55
C ALA A 200 14.48 -11.64 -10.02
N LEU A 201 15.22 -12.45 -9.26
CA LEU A 201 15.39 -13.89 -9.54
C LEU A 201 14.07 -14.64 -9.42
N ALA A 202 13.24 -14.32 -8.43
CA ALA A 202 11.89 -14.91 -8.29
C ALA A 202 11.03 -14.65 -9.53
N VAL A 203 11.04 -13.41 -10.06
CA VAL A 203 10.34 -13.04 -11.31
C VAL A 203 10.86 -13.86 -12.49
N GLY A 204 12.18 -14.05 -12.61
CA GLY A 204 12.79 -14.89 -13.65
C GLY A 204 12.37 -16.37 -13.55
N VAL A 205 12.32 -16.91 -12.33
CA VAL A 205 11.88 -18.30 -12.09
C VAL A 205 10.40 -18.47 -12.42
N VAL A 206 9.56 -17.50 -12.07
CA VAL A 206 8.12 -17.50 -12.43
C VAL A 206 7.94 -17.52 -13.95
N TYR A 207 8.73 -16.73 -14.70
CA TYR A 207 8.71 -16.79 -16.16
C TYR A 207 8.98 -18.22 -16.68
N ILE A 208 10.08 -18.86 -16.22
CA ILE A 208 10.43 -20.21 -16.65
C ILE A 208 9.30 -21.20 -16.30
N THR A 209 8.78 -21.12 -15.07
CA THR A 209 7.70 -22.01 -14.60
C THR A 209 6.45 -21.86 -15.43
N ALA A 210 6.04 -20.63 -15.73
CA ALA A 210 4.90 -20.32 -16.57
C ALA A 210 5.08 -20.84 -18.01
N VAL A 211 6.30 -20.72 -18.57
CA VAL A 211 6.61 -21.27 -19.89
C VAL A 211 6.59 -22.80 -19.88
N LEU A 212 7.09 -23.44 -18.84
CA LEU A 212 7.01 -24.91 -18.67
C LEU A 212 5.57 -25.40 -18.60
N ILE A 213 4.70 -24.67 -17.92
CA ILE A 213 3.28 -25.02 -17.78
C ILE A 213 2.53 -24.80 -19.10
N THR A 214 2.80 -23.72 -19.82
CA THR A 214 1.96 -23.28 -20.95
C THR A 214 2.54 -23.58 -22.32
N GLY A 215 3.84 -23.83 -22.43
CA GLY A 215 4.57 -23.94 -23.69
C GLY A 215 4.74 -22.60 -24.42
N LYS A 216 4.29 -21.47 -23.85
CA LYS A 216 4.21 -20.16 -24.52
C LYS A 216 4.98 -19.10 -23.75
N ARG A 217 5.80 -18.29 -24.47
CA ARG A 217 6.63 -17.24 -23.87
C ARG A 217 5.84 -16.03 -23.38
N LEU A 218 4.84 -15.58 -24.16
CA LEU A 218 4.08 -14.36 -23.84
C LEU A 218 3.29 -14.47 -22.52
N PRO A 219 2.53 -15.55 -22.26
CA PRO A 219 1.93 -15.75 -20.93
C PRO A 219 2.95 -15.76 -19.80
N GLY A 220 4.15 -16.32 -20.03
CA GLY A 220 5.25 -16.28 -19.06
C GLY A 220 5.75 -14.86 -18.76
N ILE A 221 5.93 -14.03 -19.80
CA ILE A 221 6.30 -12.61 -19.61
C ILE A 221 5.22 -11.87 -18.84
N ILE A 222 3.94 -12.06 -19.20
CA ILE A 222 2.82 -11.39 -18.52
C ILE A 222 2.74 -11.78 -17.04
N ALA A 223 2.91 -13.07 -16.71
CA ALA A 223 2.93 -13.53 -15.33
C ALA A 223 4.11 -12.93 -14.53
N ALA A 224 5.29 -12.89 -15.13
CA ALA A 224 6.48 -12.30 -14.53
C ALA A 224 6.32 -10.80 -14.29
N VAL A 225 5.78 -10.06 -15.28
CA VAL A 225 5.50 -8.63 -15.15
C VAL A 225 4.44 -8.38 -14.08
N ALA A 226 3.35 -9.16 -14.06
CA ALA A 226 2.29 -9.02 -13.08
C ALA A 226 2.80 -9.23 -11.64
N LEU A 227 3.67 -10.22 -11.40
CA LEU A 227 4.28 -10.42 -10.08
C LEU A 227 5.24 -9.29 -9.74
N GLY A 228 6.19 -9.01 -10.63
CA GLY A 228 7.26 -8.04 -10.39
C GLY A 228 6.76 -6.63 -10.15
N SER A 229 5.60 -6.26 -10.71
CA SER A 229 4.95 -4.97 -10.53
C SER A 229 3.82 -4.97 -9.49
N ALA A 230 3.55 -6.09 -8.80
CA ALA A 230 2.58 -6.12 -7.71
C ALA A 230 3.06 -5.25 -6.54
N THR A 231 2.17 -4.42 -5.99
CA THR A 231 2.52 -3.36 -5.03
C THR A 231 3.37 -3.87 -3.86
N THR A 232 2.89 -4.89 -3.16
CA THR A 232 3.63 -5.45 -2.01
C THR A 232 4.92 -6.14 -2.45
N PHE A 233 4.90 -6.89 -3.54
CA PHE A 233 6.09 -7.59 -4.02
C PHE A 233 7.20 -6.60 -4.37
N TRP A 234 6.86 -5.52 -5.05
CA TRP A 234 7.82 -4.46 -5.40
C TRP A 234 8.36 -3.76 -4.15
N SER A 235 7.50 -3.36 -3.21
CA SER A 235 7.96 -2.72 -1.98
C SER A 235 8.90 -3.61 -1.16
N GLN A 236 8.63 -4.93 -1.13
CA GLN A 236 9.49 -5.90 -0.45
C GLN A 236 10.80 -6.17 -1.21
N ALA A 237 10.82 -5.99 -2.52
CA ALA A 237 12.03 -6.11 -3.32
C ALA A 237 12.96 -4.87 -3.20
N THR A 238 12.49 -3.77 -2.65
CA THR A 238 13.25 -2.51 -2.57
C THR A 238 13.70 -2.13 -1.16
N THR A 239 13.42 -2.98 -0.17
CA THR A 239 13.79 -2.80 1.23
C THR A 239 14.40 -4.08 1.81
N ALA A 240 15.21 -3.98 2.85
CA ALA A 240 15.74 -5.14 3.58
C ALA A 240 14.61 -5.89 4.26
N ASN A 241 14.33 -7.11 3.81
CA ASN A 241 13.32 -7.97 4.41
C ASN A 241 13.44 -9.42 3.94
N VAL A 242 12.78 -10.30 4.66
CA VAL A 242 12.81 -11.74 4.39
C VAL A 242 11.86 -12.17 3.26
N ARG A 243 10.93 -11.32 2.83
CA ARG A 243 9.81 -11.70 1.93
C ARG A 243 10.26 -11.97 0.49
N SER A 244 11.23 -11.21 -0.01
CA SER A 244 11.79 -11.39 -1.36
C SER A 244 12.45 -12.76 -1.52
N LEU A 245 13.22 -13.20 -0.52
CA LEU A 245 13.84 -14.51 -0.53
C LEU A 245 12.80 -15.63 -0.32
N THR A 246 11.75 -15.38 0.48
CA THR A 246 10.60 -16.29 0.62
C THR A 246 9.90 -16.50 -0.73
N ALA A 247 9.71 -15.44 -1.50
CA ALA A 247 9.15 -15.51 -2.85
C ALA A 247 10.02 -16.34 -3.80
N LEU A 248 11.34 -16.12 -3.73
CA LEU A 248 12.28 -16.89 -4.54
C LEU A 248 12.22 -18.39 -4.22
N PHE A 249 12.22 -18.78 -2.95
CA PHE A 249 12.09 -20.18 -2.57
C PHE A 249 10.73 -20.75 -2.96
N ALA A 250 9.63 -20.02 -2.76
CA ALA A 250 8.32 -20.46 -3.24
C ALA A 250 8.32 -20.70 -4.75
N ALA A 251 8.88 -19.78 -5.54
CA ALA A 251 8.99 -19.92 -6.98
C ALA A 251 9.89 -21.10 -7.39
N LEU A 252 11.05 -21.30 -6.73
CA LEU A 252 11.97 -22.42 -6.99
C LEU A 252 11.36 -23.79 -6.66
N ILE A 253 10.61 -23.88 -5.56
CA ILE A 253 9.90 -25.10 -5.17
C ILE A 253 8.83 -25.44 -6.20
N LEU A 254 7.99 -24.46 -6.57
CA LEU A 254 6.96 -24.65 -7.60
C LEU A 254 7.58 -25.01 -8.96
N PHE A 255 8.65 -24.33 -9.35
CA PHE A 255 9.43 -24.66 -10.55
C PHE A 255 9.92 -26.11 -10.53
N ALA A 256 10.60 -26.52 -9.47
CA ALA A 256 11.18 -27.87 -9.37
C ALA A 256 10.09 -28.96 -9.39
N LEU A 257 8.93 -28.70 -8.76
CA LEU A 257 7.78 -29.62 -8.78
C LEU A 257 7.14 -29.71 -10.18
N VAL A 258 6.97 -28.58 -10.90
CA VAL A 258 6.50 -28.58 -12.28
C VAL A 258 7.50 -29.32 -13.19
N TRP A 259 8.79 -29.11 -12.96
CA TRP A 259 9.84 -29.76 -13.72
C TRP A 259 9.95 -31.25 -13.40
N TYR A 260 9.75 -31.66 -12.15
CA TYR A 260 9.56 -33.05 -11.73
C TYR A 260 8.41 -33.71 -12.50
N ARG A 261 7.24 -33.10 -12.50
CA ARG A 261 6.07 -33.61 -13.21
C ARG A 261 6.37 -33.86 -14.70
N ALA A 262 7.07 -32.91 -15.36
CA ALA A 262 7.42 -33.10 -16.77
C ALA A 262 8.26 -34.35 -17.03
N ALA A 263 9.18 -34.71 -16.11
CA ALA A 263 9.96 -35.97 -16.21
C ALA A 263 9.12 -37.18 -15.89
N ALA A 264 8.31 -37.13 -14.84
CA ALA A 264 7.47 -38.26 -14.42
C ALA A 264 6.44 -38.64 -15.52
N VAL A 265 5.80 -37.64 -16.13
CA VAL A 265 4.87 -37.84 -17.27
C VAL A 265 5.59 -38.37 -18.51
N ALA A 266 6.86 -37.99 -18.73
CA ALA A 266 7.68 -38.52 -19.82
C ALA A 266 8.22 -39.94 -19.55
N GLY A 267 7.99 -40.51 -18.35
CA GLY A 267 8.47 -41.82 -17.96
C GLY A 267 9.96 -41.87 -17.59
N ASP A 268 10.65 -40.75 -17.49
CA ASP A 268 12.05 -40.67 -17.06
C ASP A 268 12.14 -40.61 -15.53
N SER A 269 12.10 -41.77 -14.91
CA SER A 269 12.14 -41.85 -13.44
C SER A 269 13.45 -41.35 -12.82
N ARG A 270 14.59 -41.47 -13.52
CA ARG A 270 15.88 -40.96 -13.01
C ARG A 270 15.90 -39.43 -12.99
N ALA A 271 15.39 -38.81 -14.04
CA ALA A 271 15.25 -37.34 -14.05
C ALA A 271 14.19 -36.87 -13.04
N ALA A 272 13.10 -37.60 -12.90
CA ALA A 272 12.06 -37.32 -11.89
C ALA A 272 12.64 -37.35 -10.48
N ASP A 273 13.38 -38.37 -10.09
CA ASP A 273 13.99 -38.50 -8.76
C ASP A 273 14.99 -37.39 -8.46
N ARG A 274 15.82 -37.02 -9.45
CA ARG A 274 16.76 -35.88 -9.30
C ARG A 274 16.03 -34.55 -9.11
N ARG A 275 14.95 -34.33 -9.86
CA ARG A 275 14.18 -33.09 -9.79
C ARG A 275 13.36 -33.00 -8.50
N LEU A 276 12.86 -34.15 -8.00
CA LEU A 276 12.21 -34.22 -6.70
C LEU A 276 13.20 -33.96 -5.56
N SER A 277 14.43 -34.49 -5.67
CA SER A 277 15.50 -34.20 -4.71
C SER A 277 15.87 -32.70 -4.72
N LEU A 278 15.88 -32.07 -5.89
CA LEU A 278 16.08 -30.62 -6.00
C LEU A 278 14.93 -29.81 -5.35
N ALA A 279 13.69 -30.25 -5.54
CA ALA A 279 12.54 -29.64 -4.86
C ALA A 279 12.65 -29.74 -3.34
N ALA A 280 13.06 -30.91 -2.84
CA ALA A 280 13.29 -31.14 -1.42
C ALA A 280 14.47 -30.31 -0.87
N LEU A 281 15.53 -30.12 -1.63
CA LEU A 281 16.64 -29.23 -1.26
C LEU A 281 16.18 -27.78 -1.13
N PHE A 282 15.44 -27.27 -2.12
CA PHE A 282 14.88 -25.92 -2.04
C PHE A 282 13.90 -25.76 -0.89
N MET A 283 13.14 -26.82 -0.58
CA MET A 283 12.25 -26.85 0.57
C MET A 283 13.04 -26.76 1.89
N GLY A 284 14.12 -27.54 2.03
CA GLY A 284 15.01 -27.50 3.21
C GLY A 284 15.59 -26.11 3.41
N PHE A 285 16.22 -25.53 2.38
CA PHE A 285 16.72 -24.14 2.45
C PHE A 285 15.61 -23.12 2.73
N GLY A 286 14.46 -23.28 2.11
CA GLY A 286 13.32 -22.40 2.35
C GLY A 286 12.85 -22.43 3.81
N LEU A 287 12.82 -23.60 4.44
CA LEU A 287 12.45 -23.76 5.85
C LEU A 287 13.47 -23.14 6.82
N THR A 288 14.76 -23.12 6.47
CA THR A 288 15.79 -22.41 7.25
C THR A 288 15.73 -20.91 7.08
N HIS A 289 15.04 -20.45 6.05
CA HIS A 289 14.81 -19.05 5.80
C HIS A 289 13.52 -18.56 6.46
N HIS A 290 12.37 -19.23 6.20
CA HIS A 290 11.08 -18.82 6.76
C HIS A 290 10.14 -20.00 6.97
N VAL A 291 9.67 -20.17 8.20
CA VAL A 291 8.83 -21.30 8.61
C VAL A 291 7.51 -21.40 7.82
N SER A 292 6.97 -20.32 7.29
CA SER A 292 5.72 -20.35 6.51
C SER A 292 5.79 -21.22 5.26
N LEU A 293 6.99 -21.49 4.73
CA LEU A 293 7.16 -22.40 3.60
C LEU A 293 6.82 -23.85 3.93
N LEU A 294 6.64 -24.19 5.22
CA LEU A 294 6.10 -25.48 5.66
C LEU A 294 4.74 -25.80 5.02
N PHE A 295 3.91 -24.78 4.75
CA PHE A 295 2.63 -24.97 4.08
C PHE A 295 2.76 -25.51 2.65
N LEU A 296 3.88 -25.23 1.97
CA LEU A 296 4.16 -25.81 0.65
C LEU A 296 4.52 -27.29 0.72
N VAL A 297 5.00 -27.81 1.85
CA VAL A 297 5.29 -29.24 2.02
C VAL A 297 4.01 -30.04 1.81
N LEU A 298 2.92 -29.65 2.46
CA LEU A 298 1.64 -30.33 2.35
C LEU A 298 1.13 -30.34 0.89
N VAL A 299 1.11 -29.17 0.25
CA VAL A 299 0.68 -29.03 -1.15
C VAL A 299 1.58 -29.83 -2.09
N GLY A 300 2.90 -29.77 -1.88
CA GLY A 300 3.90 -30.49 -2.67
C GLY A 300 3.77 -32.01 -2.56
N LEU A 301 3.56 -32.54 -1.36
CA LEU A 301 3.34 -33.98 -1.15
C LEU A 301 2.07 -34.49 -1.85
N ILE A 302 0.94 -33.77 -1.70
CA ILE A 302 -0.30 -34.12 -2.39
C ILE A 302 -0.07 -34.09 -3.91
N PHE A 303 0.59 -33.06 -4.43
CA PHE A 303 0.93 -32.96 -5.84
C PHE A 303 1.79 -34.12 -6.34
N VAL A 304 2.86 -34.49 -5.61
CA VAL A 304 3.78 -35.58 -5.96
C VAL A 304 3.03 -36.89 -6.03
N PHE A 305 2.18 -37.20 -5.05
CA PHE A 305 1.39 -38.43 -5.05
C PHE A 305 0.30 -38.43 -6.13
N MET A 306 -0.24 -37.32 -6.52
CA MET A 306 -1.15 -37.22 -7.67
C MET A 306 -0.45 -37.47 -9.00
N VAL A 307 0.80 -37.01 -9.14
CA VAL A 307 1.60 -37.18 -10.36
C VAL A 307 2.12 -38.62 -10.46
N GLU A 308 2.59 -39.18 -9.36
CA GLU A 308 3.20 -40.52 -9.35
C GLU A 308 2.80 -41.30 -8.08
N PRO A 309 1.59 -41.93 -8.05
CA PRO A 309 1.10 -42.68 -6.89
C PRO A 309 2.01 -43.87 -6.49
N ALA A 310 2.82 -44.39 -7.43
CA ALA A 310 3.75 -45.49 -7.19
C ALA A 310 4.85 -45.13 -6.17
N LEU A 311 5.16 -43.85 -5.97
CA LEU A 311 6.11 -43.37 -4.95
C LEU A 311 5.69 -43.75 -3.53
N LEU A 312 4.39 -43.88 -3.24
CA LEU A 312 3.90 -44.35 -1.93
C LEU A 312 4.40 -45.75 -1.57
N ARG A 313 4.75 -46.56 -2.59
CA ARG A 313 5.19 -47.97 -2.40
C ARG A 313 6.70 -48.14 -2.58
N SER A 314 7.45 -47.08 -2.84
CA SER A 314 8.87 -47.13 -3.16
C SER A 314 9.72 -46.35 -2.18
N SER A 315 10.04 -46.90 -1.02
CA SER A 315 10.85 -46.25 0.01
C SER A 315 12.25 -45.83 -0.48
N ARG A 316 12.86 -46.61 -1.37
CA ARG A 316 14.22 -46.29 -1.90
C ARG A 316 14.27 -44.98 -2.67
N ARG A 317 13.19 -44.61 -3.35
CA ARG A 317 13.17 -43.36 -4.14
C ARG A 317 13.05 -42.11 -3.26
N TRP A 318 12.69 -42.27 -1.98
CA TRP A 318 12.66 -41.17 -1.02
C TRP A 318 14.02 -40.85 -0.40
N VAL A 319 15.00 -41.76 -0.50
CA VAL A 319 16.33 -41.56 0.11
C VAL A 319 16.98 -40.28 -0.42
N GLY A 320 16.97 -40.06 -1.74
CA GLY A 320 17.52 -38.84 -2.35
C GLY A 320 16.82 -37.56 -1.91
N PRO A 321 15.50 -37.45 -2.05
CA PRO A 321 14.73 -36.29 -1.57
C PRO A 321 14.91 -36.01 -0.08
N ILE A 322 14.88 -37.04 0.79
CA ILE A 322 15.08 -36.87 2.24
C ILE A 322 16.48 -36.33 2.53
N ALA A 323 17.53 -36.96 1.92
CA ALA A 323 18.89 -36.51 2.11
C ALA A 323 19.11 -35.07 1.61
N ALA A 324 18.53 -34.74 0.47
CA ALA A 324 18.59 -33.36 -0.08
C ALA A 324 17.86 -32.36 0.81
N GLY A 325 16.68 -32.71 1.32
CA GLY A 325 15.94 -31.87 2.27
C GLY A 325 16.72 -31.66 3.57
N ALA A 326 17.31 -32.74 4.13
CA ALA A 326 18.15 -32.67 5.32
C ALA A 326 19.41 -31.78 5.09
N LEU A 327 20.04 -31.91 3.93
CA LEU A 327 21.15 -31.03 3.53
C LEU A 327 20.70 -29.56 3.49
N GLY A 328 19.50 -29.29 2.97
CA GLY A 328 18.92 -27.95 2.94
C GLY A 328 18.63 -27.37 4.32
N LEU A 329 18.51 -28.20 5.37
CA LEU A 329 18.30 -27.74 6.74
C LEU A 329 19.59 -27.39 7.49
N LEU A 330 20.77 -27.66 6.94
CA LEU A 330 22.04 -27.40 7.63
C LEU A 330 22.24 -25.93 8.08
N PRO A 331 21.76 -24.90 7.37
CA PRO A 331 21.86 -23.52 7.86
C PRO A 331 21.26 -23.29 9.25
N LEU A 332 20.33 -24.13 9.73
CA LEU A 332 19.81 -24.02 11.11
C LEU A 332 20.89 -24.15 12.18
N LEU A 333 22.00 -24.84 11.88
CA LEU A 333 23.16 -24.95 12.80
C LEU A 333 23.79 -23.59 13.11
N TYR A 334 23.55 -22.59 12.29
CA TYR A 334 23.97 -21.22 12.54
C TYR A 334 23.51 -20.72 13.92
N LEU A 335 22.26 -20.95 14.28
CA LEU A 335 21.64 -20.41 15.50
C LEU A 335 22.36 -20.86 16.79
N PRO A 336 22.57 -22.17 17.06
CA PRO A 336 23.29 -22.58 18.25
C PRO A 336 24.78 -22.20 18.23
N LEU A 337 25.40 -22.14 17.02
CA LEU A 337 26.80 -21.72 16.89
C LEU A 337 26.96 -20.22 17.23
N ARG A 338 26.00 -19.39 16.83
CA ARG A 338 26.04 -17.95 17.15
C ARG A 338 25.68 -17.68 18.61
N ALA A 339 24.78 -18.48 19.19
CA ALA A 339 24.50 -18.43 20.63
C ALA A 339 25.74 -18.72 21.47
N ALA A 340 26.55 -19.71 21.07
CA ALA A 340 27.81 -20.01 21.76
C ALA A 340 28.88 -18.91 21.62
N ALA A 341 28.75 -18.02 20.61
CA ALA A 341 29.65 -16.89 20.39
C ALA A 341 29.14 -15.59 21.03
N ASP A 342 28.04 -15.62 21.76
CA ASP A 342 27.43 -14.48 22.50
C ASP A 342 27.27 -13.23 21.61
N VAL A 343 26.68 -13.42 20.43
CA VAL A 343 26.48 -12.32 19.48
C VAL A 343 25.15 -11.61 19.71
N ARG A 344 24.98 -10.44 19.11
CA ARG A 344 23.72 -9.68 19.16
C ARG A 344 22.50 -10.55 18.84
N GLY A 345 21.44 -10.43 19.63
CA GLY A 345 20.18 -11.14 19.47
C GLY A 345 20.21 -12.63 19.78
N ALA A 346 21.39 -13.19 20.06
CA ALA A 346 21.53 -14.58 20.44
C ALA A 346 21.30 -14.74 21.95
N SER A 347 20.29 -15.54 22.32
CA SER A 347 20.09 -15.99 23.69
C SER A 347 20.83 -17.30 23.93
N LEU A 348 21.41 -17.49 25.11
CA LEU A 348 21.98 -18.79 25.52
C LEU A 348 20.94 -19.93 25.46
N ALA A 349 19.66 -19.63 25.52
CA ALA A 349 18.59 -20.59 25.32
C ALA A 349 18.66 -21.28 23.94
N LEU A 350 19.17 -20.60 22.91
CA LEU A 350 19.35 -21.15 21.56
C LEU A 350 20.38 -22.30 21.48
N ALA A 351 21.25 -22.42 22.46
CA ALA A 351 22.17 -23.55 22.59
C ALA A 351 21.51 -24.79 23.23
N THR A 352 20.29 -24.67 23.74
CA THR A 352 19.49 -25.77 24.28
C THR A 352 18.45 -26.23 23.25
N TRP A 353 18.13 -27.51 23.24
CA TRP A 353 17.13 -28.07 22.31
C TRP A 353 15.72 -27.43 22.46
N PRO A 354 15.17 -27.22 23.68
CA PRO A 354 13.90 -26.52 23.83
C PRO A 354 13.92 -25.08 23.31
N GLY A 355 14.90 -24.28 23.68
CA GLY A 355 15.00 -22.91 23.26
C GLY A 355 15.28 -22.75 21.75
N PHE A 356 16.06 -23.65 21.17
CA PHE A 356 16.24 -23.73 19.71
C PHE A 356 14.91 -23.97 18.99
N LEU A 357 14.13 -24.98 19.42
CA LEU A 357 12.82 -25.27 18.81
C LEU A 357 11.84 -24.13 19.03
N GLU A 358 11.81 -23.54 20.20
CA GLU A 358 10.97 -22.38 20.50
C GLU A 358 11.25 -21.22 19.55
N HIS A 359 12.51 -20.91 19.32
CA HIS A 359 12.92 -19.85 18.42
C HIS A 359 12.60 -20.16 16.95
N VAL A 360 13.04 -21.33 16.44
CA VAL A 360 12.84 -21.72 15.04
C VAL A 360 11.37 -21.86 14.66
N LEU A 361 10.55 -22.36 15.58
CA LEU A 361 9.11 -22.52 15.37
C LEU A 361 8.31 -21.26 15.73
N ALA A 362 8.99 -20.21 16.19
CA ALA A 362 8.39 -18.93 16.60
C ALA A 362 7.18 -19.14 17.52
N THR A 363 7.35 -19.96 18.57
CA THR A 363 6.24 -20.41 19.40
C THR A 363 5.54 -19.30 20.17
N GLY A 364 6.23 -18.17 20.43
CA GLY A 364 5.66 -16.97 21.04
C GLY A 364 4.50 -16.36 20.25
N PHE A 365 4.44 -16.62 18.94
CA PHE A 365 3.38 -16.12 18.04
C PHE A 365 2.23 -17.10 17.81
N ARG A 366 2.18 -18.23 18.54
CA ARG A 366 1.12 -19.25 18.34
C ARG A 366 -0.28 -18.75 18.65
N GLY A 367 -0.43 -17.78 19.57
CA GLY A 367 -1.72 -17.18 19.90
C GLY A 367 -2.34 -16.38 18.76
N ASP A 368 -1.53 -15.93 17.81
CA ASP A 368 -1.98 -15.15 16.66
C ASP A 368 -2.34 -16.02 15.44
N LEU A 369 -1.79 -17.24 15.37
CA LEU A 369 -2.13 -18.19 14.33
C LEU A 369 -3.54 -18.77 14.58
N PHE A 370 -4.38 -18.73 13.53
CA PHE A 370 -5.79 -19.14 13.62
C PHE A 370 -6.64 -18.29 14.57
N TYR A 371 -6.28 -17.03 14.78
CA TYR A 371 -7.03 -16.10 15.63
C TYR A 371 -8.42 -15.80 15.08
N PHE A 372 -8.53 -15.48 13.77
CA PHE A 372 -9.81 -15.17 13.12
C PHE A 372 -10.53 -16.43 12.62
N THR A 373 -10.88 -17.35 13.52
CA THR A 373 -11.58 -18.60 13.17
C THR A 373 -13.07 -18.60 13.46
N ALA A 374 -13.55 -17.64 14.27
CA ALA A 374 -14.98 -17.45 14.44
C ALA A 374 -15.65 -17.20 13.07
N PRO A 375 -16.76 -17.87 12.73
CA PRO A 375 -17.32 -17.81 11.36
C PRO A 375 -17.54 -16.41 10.83
N ALA A 376 -18.00 -15.49 11.67
CA ALA A 376 -18.26 -14.11 11.30
C ALA A 376 -16.97 -13.35 10.97
N ASP A 377 -15.91 -13.48 11.79
CA ASP A 377 -14.64 -12.82 11.59
C ASP A 377 -13.90 -13.40 10.38
N PHE A 378 -13.98 -14.73 10.21
CA PHE A 378 -13.41 -15.40 9.04
C PHE A 378 -14.04 -14.91 7.73
N TRP A 379 -15.37 -14.77 7.66
CA TRP A 379 -16.06 -14.23 6.49
C TRP A 379 -15.67 -12.77 6.22
N GLN A 380 -15.53 -11.98 7.28
CA GLN A 380 -15.08 -10.59 7.16
C GLN A 380 -13.64 -10.53 6.62
N ARG A 381 -12.74 -11.36 7.14
CA ARG A 381 -11.36 -11.47 6.64
C ARG A 381 -11.31 -11.95 5.18
N LEU A 382 -12.18 -12.86 4.76
CA LEU A 382 -12.26 -13.26 3.34
C LEU A 382 -12.67 -12.11 2.42
N ARG A 383 -13.59 -11.24 2.85
CA ARG A 383 -13.94 -10.03 2.10
C ARG A 383 -12.73 -9.09 1.99
N ILE A 384 -11.95 -8.95 3.06
CA ILE A 384 -10.71 -8.19 3.06
C ILE A 384 -9.67 -8.80 2.12
N MET A 385 -9.58 -10.14 2.00
CA MET A 385 -8.66 -10.78 1.05
C MET A 385 -8.96 -10.38 -0.40
N VAL A 386 -10.21 -10.10 -0.76
CA VAL A 386 -10.53 -9.54 -2.08
C VAL A 386 -9.90 -8.15 -2.25
N ASN A 387 -9.98 -7.30 -1.23
CA ASN A 387 -9.32 -5.99 -1.26
C ASN A 387 -7.79 -6.14 -1.32
N VAL A 388 -7.20 -7.08 -0.58
CA VAL A 388 -5.76 -7.41 -0.67
C VAL A 388 -5.39 -7.78 -2.10
N MET A 389 -6.17 -8.59 -2.80
CA MET A 389 -5.89 -8.95 -4.19
C MET A 389 -6.03 -7.78 -5.16
N THR A 390 -7.03 -6.90 -4.98
CA THR A 390 -7.19 -5.68 -5.80
C THR A 390 -6.13 -4.63 -5.50
N PHE A 391 -5.52 -4.67 -4.33
CA PHE A 391 -4.35 -3.85 -3.98
C PHE A 391 -3.08 -4.29 -4.73
N GLN A 392 -2.98 -5.59 -5.10
CA GLN A 392 -1.82 -6.14 -5.81
C GLN A 392 -1.98 -6.10 -7.33
N PHE A 393 -3.19 -6.38 -7.82
CA PHE A 393 -3.42 -6.65 -9.24
C PHE A 393 -4.66 -5.91 -9.74
N ASN A 394 -4.59 -5.39 -10.96
CA ASN A 394 -5.77 -4.78 -11.57
C ASN A 394 -6.83 -5.85 -11.91
N VAL A 395 -8.06 -5.40 -12.07
CA VAL A 395 -9.24 -6.26 -12.26
C VAL A 395 -9.11 -7.22 -13.47
N TRP A 396 -8.45 -6.79 -14.55
CA TRP A 396 -8.31 -7.61 -15.76
C TRP A 396 -7.41 -8.83 -15.52
N LEU A 397 -6.35 -8.65 -14.75
CA LEU A 397 -5.47 -9.76 -14.33
C LEU A 397 -6.22 -10.71 -13.40
N LEU A 398 -6.97 -10.18 -12.42
CA LEU A 398 -7.74 -10.97 -11.47
C LEU A 398 -8.79 -11.84 -12.18
N VAL A 399 -9.51 -11.29 -13.13
CA VAL A 399 -10.50 -12.04 -13.93
C VAL A 399 -9.84 -13.22 -14.66
N VAL A 400 -8.66 -13.01 -15.26
CA VAL A 400 -7.94 -14.09 -15.95
C VAL A 400 -7.30 -15.08 -14.99
N MET A 401 -6.88 -14.65 -13.78
CA MET A 401 -6.44 -15.57 -12.71
C MET A 401 -7.57 -16.51 -12.28
N LEU A 402 -8.77 -15.98 -12.03
CA LEU A 402 -9.95 -16.77 -11.69
C LEU A 402 -10.34 -17.74 -12.80
N LEU A 403 -10.32 -17.25 -14.05
CA LEU A 403 -10.54 -18.12 -15.21
C LEU A 403 -9.45 -19.19 -15.32
N GLY A 404 -8.20 -18.85 -15.01
CA GLY A 404 -7.09 -19.80 -14.96
C GLY A 404 -7.29 -20.88 -13.90
N LEU A 405 -7.71 -20.49 -12.70
CA LEU A 405 -8.05 -21.43 -11.62
C LEU A 405 -9.18 -22.38 -12.05
N TRP A 406 -10.24 -21.86 -12.66
CA TRP A 406 -11.34 -22.68 -13.17
C TRP A 406 -10.89 -23.64 -14.28
N LEU A 407 -10.12 -23.14 -15.26
CA LEU A 407 -9.66 -23.96 -16.40
C LEU A 407 -8.66 -25.03 -15.96
N VAL A 408 -7.72 -24.71 -15.05
CA VAL A 408 -6.76 -25.71 -14.56
C VAL A 408 -7.46 -26.80 -13.78
N PHE A 409 -8.46 -26.46 -12.97
CA PHE A 409 -9.27 -27.45 -12.25
C PHE A 409 -10.00 -28.41 -13.19
N LYS A 410 -10.48 -27.92 -14.32
CA LYS A 410 -11.18 -28.73 -15.32
C LYS A 410 -10.24 -29.61 -16.18
N ARG A 411 -9.02 -29.14 -16.46
CA ARG A 411 -8.12 -29.75 -17.43
C ARG A 411 -6.92 -30.48 -16.84
N ASP A 412 -6.44 -30.04 -15.69
CA ASP A 412 -5.21 -30.53 -15.07
C ASP A 412 -5.29 -30.45 -13.54
N ARG A 413 -5.82 -31.51 -12.95
CA ARG A 413 -6.04 -31.58 -11.49
C ARG A 413 -4.75 -31.49 -10.69
N SER A 414 -3.64 -31.99 -11.19
CA SER A 414 -2.36 -31.93 -10.49
C SER A 414 -1.85 -30.48 -10.40
N LEU A 415 -1.88 -29.72 -11.50
CA LEU A 415 -1.55 -28.30 -11.48
C LEU A 415 -2.57 -27.48 -10.69
N ALA A 416 -3.85 -27.88 -10.67
CA ALA A 416 -4.87 -27.24 -9.84
C ALA A 416 -4.53 -27.37 -8.35
N VAL A 417 -4.08 -28.54 -7.92
CA VAL A 417 -3.61 -28.74 -6.54
C VAL A 417 -2.34 -27.92 -6.28
N LEU A 418 -1.36 -27.94 -7.18
CA LEU A 418 -0.13 -27.22 -6.96
C LEU A 418 -0.34 -25.71 -6.88
N CYS A 419 -0.91 -25.08 -7.90
CA CYS A 419 -1.09 -23.63 -7.94
C CYS A 419 -2.30 -23.17 -7.13
N GLY A 420 -3.46 -23.82 -7.31
CA GLY A 420 -4.67 -23.48 -6.57
C GLY A 420 -4.56 -23.84 -5.08
N GLY A 421 -3.96 -24.97 -4.73
CA GLY A 421 -3.69 -25.37 -3.35
C GLY A 421 -2.71 -24.41 -2.65
N THR A 422 -1.62 -24.02 -3.31
CA THR A 422 -0.70 -23.00 -2.79
C THR A 422 -1.43 -21.68 -2.55
N PHE A 423 -2.18 -21.18 -3.53
CA PHE A 423 -2.98 -19.97 -3.37
C PHE A 423 -3.94 -20.08 -2.17
N THR A 424 -4.68 -21.19 -2.09
CA THR A 424 -5.70 -21.38 -1.05
C THR A 424 -5.08 -21.47 0.34
N ILE A 425 -4.03 -22.28 0.53
CA ILE A 425 -3.45 -22.49 1.87
C ILE A 425 -2.84 -21.21 2.43
N PHE A 426 -2.08 -20.45 1.62
CA PHE A 426 -1.52 -19.18 2.07
C PHE A 426 -2.59 -18.10 2.29
N SER A 427 -3.67 -18.10 1.47
CA SER A 427 -4.79 -17.20 1.66
C SER A 427 -5.57 -17.52 2.94
N VAL A 428 -5.82 -18.80 3.24
CA VAL A 428 -6.52 -19.20 4.46
C VAL A 428 -5.67 -18.92 5.70
N VAL A 429 -4.39 -19.25 5.67
CA VAL A 429 -3.48 -18.95 6.79
C VAL A 429 -3.42 -17.45 7.02
N ALA A 430 -3.23 -16.64 5.97
CA ALA A 430 -3.21 -15.19 6.07
C ALA A 430 -4.56 -14.61 6.54
N ALA A 431 -5.69 -15.18 6.12
CA ALA A 431 -7.01 -14.76 6.58
C ALA A 431 -7.27 -15.07 8.06
N THR A 432 -6.67 -16.13 8.61
CA THR A 432 -6.87 -16.52 10.01
C THR A 432 -5.82 -15.97 10.96
N TYR A 433 -4.70 -15.46 10.45
CA TYR A 433 -3.58 -14.99 11.25
C TYR A 433 -3.76 -13.53 11.68
N ARG A 434 -3.56 -13.24 12.98
CA ARG A 434 -3.55 -11.90 13.55
C ARG A 434 -2.16 -11.29 13.50
N ALA A 435 -1.60 -11.13 12.30
CA ALA A 435 -0.37 -10.39 12.14
C ALA A 435 -0.65 -9.05 11.49
N PRO A 436 0.02 -7.97 11.90
CA PRO A 436 0.16 -6.81 11.06
C PRO A 436 0.83 -7.25 9.75
N GLN A 437 0.53 -6.60 8.63
CA GLN A 437 1.17 -6.91 7.35
C GLN A 437 0.75 -8.25 6.71
N THR A 438 -0.49 -8.69 6.91
CA THR A 438 -1.04 -9.90 6.27
C THR A 438 -0.79 -9.94 4.77
N VAL A 439 -0.79 -8.77 4.11
CA VAL A 439 -0.52 -8.59 2.68
C VAL A 439 0.84 -9.17 2.25
N GLU A 440 1.85 -9.18 3.13
CA GLU A 440 3.18 -9.74 2.86
C GLU A 440 3.22 -11.26 3.00
N TYR A 441 2.45 -11.83 3.94
CA TYR A 441 2.34 -13.29 4.12
C TYR A 441 1.66 -13.96 2.93
N MET A 442 0.95 -13.19 2.10
CA MET A 442 0.31 -13.63 0.86
C MET A 442 1.29 -13.80 -0.33
N ILE A 443 2.56 -13.40 -0.22
CA ILE A 443 3.50 -13.41 -1.35
C ILE A 443 3.61 -14.79 -2.04
N PRO A 444 3.70 -15.94 -1.36
CA PRO A 444 3.68 -17.22 -2.04
C PRO A 444 2.35 -17.52 -2.78
N ALA A 445 1.23 -16.97 -2.29
CA ALA A 445 -0.05 -17.04 -3.00
C ALA A 445 -0.02 -16.18 -4.28
N TYR A 446 0.62 -15.00 -4.26
CA TYR A 446 0.78 -14.18 -5.47
C TYR A 446 1.62 -14.90 -6.53
N VAL A 447 2.69 -15.59 -6.14
CA VAL A 447 3.48 -16.44 -7.07
C VAL A 447 2.59 -17.49 -7.74
N ALA A 448 1.75 -18.18 -6.98
CA ALA A 448 0.83 -19.15 -7.52
C ALA A 448 -0.26 -18.52 -8.41
N ALA A 449 -0.80 -17.35 -8.02
CA ALA A 449 -1.83 -16.62 -8.74
C ALA A 449 -1.36 -16.20 -10.14
N VAL A 450 -0.12 -15.71 -10.29
CA VAL A 450 0.39 -15.32 -11.61
C VAL A 450 0.71 -16.52 -12.50
N LEU A 451 0.98 -17.71 -11.95
CA LEU A 451 1.05 -18.94 -12.72
C LEU A 451 -0.34 -19.36 -13.24
N LEU A 452 -1.39 -19.16 -12.43
CA LEU A 452 -2.78 -19.34 -12.86
C LEU A 452 -3.17 -18.31 -13.93
N LEU A 453 -2.69 -17.06 -13.84
CA LEU A 453 -2.84 -16.04 -14.90
C LEU A 453 -2.26 -16.54 -16.23
N ALA A 454 -1.02 -17.03 -16.22
CA ALA A 454 -0.37 -17.56 -17.41
C ALA A 454 -1.16 -18.71 -18.02
N TYR A 455 -1.57 -19.67 -17.18
CA TYR A 455 -2.37 -20.82 -17.60
C TYR A 455 -3.72 -20.38 -18.20
N GLY A 456 -4.43 -19.48 -17.49
CA GLY A 456 -5.71 -18.94 -17.90
C GLY A 456 -5.66 -18.27 -19.27
N LEU A 457 -4.64 -17.42 -19.49
CA LEU A 457 -4.42 -16.75 -20.77
C LEU A 457 -4.10 -17.75 -21.90
N ALA A 458 -3.19 -18.70 -21.65
CA ALA A 458 -2.78 -19.70 -22.63
C ALA A 458 -3.93 -20.62 -23.02
N ALA A 459 -4.69 -21.12 -22.04
CA ALA A 459 -5.81 -22.04 -22.24
C ALA A 459 -7.03 -21.36 -22.87
N SER A 460 -7.31 -20.10 -22.52
CA SER A 460 -8.40 -19.32 -23.13
C SER A 460 -8.13 -19.03 -24.59
N THR A 461 -6.91 -18.57 -24.91
CA THR A 461 -6.51 -18.30 -26.29
C THR A 461 -6.51 -19.55 -27.15
N GLU A 462 -6.10 -20.71 -26.59
CA GLU A 462 -6.18 -21.99 -27.27
C GLU A 462 -7.63 -22.42 -27.54
N SER A 463 -8.51 -22.28 -26.55
CA SER A 463 -9.93 -22.62 -26.70
C SER A 463 -10.59 -21.80 -27.79
N MET A 464 -10.30 -20.49 -27.82
CA MET A 464 -10.84 -19.56 -28.82
C MET A 464 -10.30 -19.86 -30.21
N SER A 465 -9.03 -20.23 -30.33
CA SER A 465 -8.43 -20.55 -31.64
C SER A 465 -9.10 -21.75 -32.34
N ARG A 466 -9.79 -22.63 -31.60
CA ARG A 466 -10.57 -23.74 -32.16
C ARG A 466 -11.77 -23.28 -33.00
N PHE A 467 -12.24 -22.03 -32.78
CA PHE A 467 -13.29 -21.43 -33.61
C PHE A 467 -12.75 -20.76 -34.89
N GLY A 468 -11.50 -21.04 -35.29
CA GLY A 468 -10.85 -20.51 -36.48
C GLY A 468 -10.77 -18.98 -36.46
N ARG A 469 -11.10 -18.35 -37.59
CA ARG A 469 -11.01 -16.88 -37.73
C ARG A 469 -11.91 -16.11 -36.76
N TRP A 470 -13.02 -16.68 -36.32
CA TRP A 470 -13.94 -16.05 -35.36
C TRP A 470 -13.38 -16.01 -33.93
N GLY A 471 -12.55 -16.97 -33.57
CA GLY A 471 -11.91 -17.03 -32.27
C GLY A 471 -10.60 -16.25 -32.17
N SER A 472 -9.91 -16.02 -33.31
CA SER A 472 -8.61 -15.34 -33.30
C SER A 472 -8.69 -13.87 -32.86
N GLY A 473 -9.75 -13.14 -33.25
CA GLY A 473 -9.97 -11.75 -32.83
C GLY A 473 -10.14 -11.59 -31.33
N PRO A 474 -11.12 -12.25 -30.69
CA PRO A 474 -11.28 -12.24 -29.23
C PRO A 474 -10.03 -12.70 -28.47
N ALA A 475 -9.33 -13.75 -28.93
CA ALA A 475 -8.09 -14.21 -28.32
C ALA A 475 -7.00 -13.13 -28.33
N THR A 476 -6.86 -12.43 -29.45
CA THR A 476 -5.91 -11.32 -29.58
C THR A 476 -6.30 -10.15 -28.69
N LEU A 477 -7.59 -9.79 -28.65
CA LEU A 477 -8.09 -8.70 -27.80
C LEU A 477 -7.84 -8.98 -26.32
N ILE A 478 -8.19 -10.16 -25.82
CA ILE A 478 -7.94 -10.55 -24.43
C ILE A 478 -6.44 -10.49 -24.12
N THR A 479 -5.61 -11.05 -25.02
CA THR A 479 -4.15 -11.01 -24.83
C THR A 479 -3.64 -9.58 -24.77
N ALA A 480 -4.12 -8.69 -25.63
CA ALA A 480 -3.72 -7.29 -25.64
C ALA A 480 -4.16 -6.55 -24.37
N ILE A 481 -5.41 -6.73 -23.92
CA ILE A 481 -5.92 -6.13 -22.69
C ILE A 481 -5.08 -6.59 -21.47
N VAL A 482 -4.84 -7.89 -21.35
CA VAL A 482 -4.07 -8.46 -20.22
C VAL A 482 -2.61 -8.01 -20.27
N THR A 483 -2.01 -7.92 -21.46
CA THR A 483 -0.66 -7.39 -21.63
C THR A 483 -0.58 -5.93 -21.19
N VAL A 484 -1.46 -5.09 -21.72
CA VAL A 484 -1.50 -3.66 -21.32
C VAL A 484 -1.82 -3.53 -19.82
N GLY A 485 -2.73 -4.34 -19.30
CA GLY A 485 -3.04 -4.38 -17.87
C GLY A 485 -1.81 -4.71 -17.01
N ALA A 486 -1.02 -5.72 -17.37
CA ALA A 486 0.19 -6.08 -16.64
C ALA A 486 1.26 -4.98 -16.70
N PHE A 487 1.50 -4.39 -17.85
CA PHE A 487 2.49 -3.32 -18.01
C PHE A 487 2.03 -1.97 -17.41
N SER A 488 0.73 -1.66 -17.40
CA SER A 488 0.22 -0.45 -16.77
C SER A 488 0.41 -0.47 -15.26
N GLN A 489 0.45 -1.65 -14.63
CA GLN A 489 0.77 -1.77 -13.20
C GLN A 489 2.13 -1.16 -12.85
N ILE A 490 3.13 -1.26 -13.73
CA ILE A 490 4.45 -0.65 -13.49
C ILE A 490 4.29 0.86 -13.28
N VAL A 491 3.49 1.51 -14.11
CA VAL A 491 3.25 2.96 -14.01
C VAL A 491 2.34 3.29 -12.81
N ASP A 492 1.27 2.51 -12.63
CA ASP A 492 0.28 2.75 -11.58
C ASP A 492 0.89 2.54 -10.17
N HIS A 493 1.87 1.62 -10.02
CA HIS A 493 2.50 1.27 -8.75
C HIS A 493 3.89 1.93 -8.53
N GLN A 494 4.43 2.64 -9.52
CA GLN A 494 5.74 3.29 -9.41
C GLN A 494 5.81 4.29 -8.25
N SER A 495 4.74 5.05 -8.02
CA SER A 495 4.67 6.01 -6.92
C SER A 495 4.73 5.37 -5.53
N ALA A 496 4.35 4.09 -5.43
CA ALA A 496 4.47 3.29 -4.23
C ALA A 496 5.91 3.03 -3.82
N SER A 497 6.77 2.82 -4.80
CA SER A 497 8.15 2.41 -4.60
C SER A 497 9.10 3.61 -4.61
N GLY A 498 8.70 4.71 -5.25
CA GLY A 498 9.44 5.98 -5.21
C GLY A 498 9.56 6.55 -3.81
N ALA A 499 8.52 6.38 -2.98
CA ALA A 499 8.55 6.82 -1.59
C ALA A 499 9.64 6.14 -0.74
N ALA A 500 9.93 4.86 -1.01
CA ALA A 500 11.02 4.15 -0.34
C ALA A 500 12.40 4.66 -0.80
N HIS A 501 12.51 5.10 -2.04
CA HIS A 501 13.74 5.66 -2.59
C HIS A 501 14.01 7.09 -2.06
N GLU A 502 12.97 7.89 -1.88
CA GLU A 502 13.07 9.23 -1.27
C GLU A 502 13.21 9.18 0.25
N GLY A 503 12.98 8.01 0.86
CA GLY A 503 12.93 7.79 2.29
C GLY A 503 14.31 7.72 2.95
N THR A 504 14.94 8.87 3.17
CA THR A 504 16.01 9.01 4.18
C THR A 504 15.44 9.12 5.60
N SER A 505 14.13 9.09 5.75
CA SER A 505 13.40 9.42 6.97
C SER A 505 13.89 8.66 8.23
N ALA A 506 14.23 7.37 8.11
CA ALA A 506 14.73 6.61 9.26
C ALA A 506 16.13 7.06 9.67
N ARG A 507 16.98 7.35 8.68
CA ARG A 507 18.34 7.88 8.91
C ARG A 507 18.27 9.30 9.46
N ASP A 508 17.52 10.17 8.82
CA ASP A 508 17.40 11.58 9.22
C ASP A 508 16.81 11.71 10.63
N TYR A 509 15.83 10.87 10.94
CA TYR A 509 15.26 10.79 12.28
C TYR A 509 16.31 10.36 13.31
N ALA A 510 17.04 9.27 13.06
CA ALA A 510 18.03 8.74 13.97
C ALA A 510 19.24 9.70 14.12
N GLU A 511 19.70 10.31 13.05
CA GLU A 511 20.75 11.34 13.08
C GLU A 511 20.30 12.57 13.87
N THR A 512 19.06 13.03 13.68
CA THR A 512 18.50 14.16 14.43
C THR A 512 18.46 13.86 15.92
N LEU A 513 18.02 12.66 16.32
CA LEU A 513 17.99 12.26 17.71
C LEU A 513 19.40 12.19 18.32
N LEU A 514 20.32 11.50 17.65
CA LEU A 514 21.70 11.37 18.13
C LEU A 514 22.41 12.72 18.20
N ALA A 515 22.22 13.59 17.22
CA ALA A 515 22.81 14.92 17.21
C ALA A 515 22.23 15.84 18.30
N GLY A 516 20.92 15.77 18.52
CA GLY A 516 20.22 16.59 19.52
C GLY A 516 20.33 16.05 20.95
N ALA A 517 20.70 14.79 21.13
CA ALA A 517 20.84 14.18 22.45
C ALA A 517 22.06 14.74 23.20
N PRO A 518 21.92 15.20 24.46
CA PRO A 518 23.04 15.62 25.29
C PRO A 518 24.08 14.51 25.47
N ALA A 519 25.33 14.86 25.79
CA ALA A 519 26.39 13.91 26.11
C ALA A 519 25.99 13.02 27.29
N GLY A 520 26.21 11.71 27.19
CA GLY A 520 25.91 10.74 28.24
C GLY A 520 24.41 10.51 28.50
N SER A 521 23.52 11.01 27.62
CA SER A 521 22.06 10.81 27.73
C SER A 521 21.66 9.35 27.48
N VAL A 522 20.43 9.04 27.85
CA VAL A 522 19.75 7.81 27.48
C VAL A 522 18.63 8.13 26.48
N ILE A 523 18.59 7.43 25.36
CA ILE A 523 17.46 7.46 24.43
C ILE A 523 16.59 6.24 24.70
N LEU A 524 15.43 6.46 25.32
CA LEU A 524 14.37 5.46 25.42
C LEU A 524 13.61 5.43 24.09
N SER A 525 13.57 4.29 23.44
CA SER A 525 13.07 4.20 22.06
C SER A 525 12.10 3.06 21.84
N HIS A 526 11.11 3.28 20.94
CA HIS A 526 10.35 2.21 20.34
C HIS A 526 11.23 1.36 19.44
N TRP A 527 10.84 0.09 19.19
CA TRP A 527 11.53 -0.81 18.28
C TRP A 527 11.76 -0.18 16.90
N HIS A 528 10.76 0.51 16.40
CA HIS A 528 10.80 1.16 15.09
C HIS A 528 12.02 2.08 14.92
N TRP A 529 12.40 2.82 15.97
CA TRP A 529 13.50 3.78 15.95
C TRP A 529 14.77 3.28 16.62
N ALA A 530 14.69 2.28 17.48
CA ALA A 530 15.87 1.71 18.12
C ALA A 530 16.81 1.07 17.11
N THR A 531 16.28 0.40 16.08
CA THR A 531 17.09 -0.30 15.09
C THR A 531 17.94 0.64 14.23
N PRO A 532 17.44 1.75 13.64
CA PRO A 532 18.31 2.69 12.94
C PRO A 532 19.28 3.43 13.88
N LEU A 533 18.90 3.72 15.11
CA LEU A 533 19.81 4.31 16.11
C LEU A 533 20.99 3.38 16.38
N TRP A 534 20.76 2.11 16.66
CA TRP A 534 21.83 1.12 16.86
C TRP A 534 22.69 0.95 15.60
N TYR A 535 22.06 0.95 14.40
CA TYR A 535 22.86 0.87 13.17
C TYR A 535 23.85 2.01 13.06
N LEU A 536 23.41 3.25 13.31
CA LEU A 536 24.29 4.42 13.25
C LEU A 536 25.38 4.37 14.32
N GLN A 537 25.08 3.86 15.52
CA GLN A 537 26.07 3.75 16.59
C GLN A 537 27.08 2.66 16.36
N GLU A 538 26.65 1.46 16.00
CA GLU A 538 27.49 0.27 16.01
C GLU A 538 28.16 0.00 14.68
N ILE A 539 27.50 0.31 13.57
CA ILE A 539 28.06 0.12 12.23
C ILE A 539 28.80 1.38 11.75
N GLU A 540 28.28 2.57 12.05
CA GLU A 540 28.86 3.84 11.61
C GLU A 540 29.65 4.56 12.70
N GLY A 541 29.58 4.13 13.98
CA GLY A 541 30.33 4.67 15.10
C GLY A 541 29.86 6.04 15.61
N LEU A 542 28.61 6.42 15.31
CA LEU A 542 28.06 7.72 15.71
C LEU A 542 27.65 7.72 17.18
N ARG A 543 28.05 8.75 17.93
CA ARG A 543 27.61 9.01 19.31
C ARG A 543 27.62 7.78 20.23
N PRO A 544 28.77 7.10 20.42
CA PRO A 544 28.88 5.95 21.33
C PRO A 544 28.74 6.35 22.81
N ASP A 545 28.73 7.64 23.11
CA ASP A 545 28.49 8.20 24.45
C ASP A 545 27.01 8.17 24.86
N VAL A 546 26.09 7.99 23.92
CA VAL A 546 24.64 7.96 24.15
C VAL A 546 24.20 6.50 24.26
N ASP A 547 23.36 6.20 25.24
CA ASP A 547 22.82 4.86 25.50
C ASP A 547 21.44 4.71 24.89
N VAL A 548 21.27 3.87 23.87
CA VAL A 548 19.96 3.63 23.22
C VAL A 548 19.32 2.37 23.78
N GLN A 549 18.17 2.52 24.42
CA GLN A 549 17.42 1.44 25.04
C GLN A 549 16.05 1.26 24.38
N PHE A 550 15.78 0.04 23.92
CA PHE A 550 14.43 -0.34 23.49
C PHE A 550 13.55 -0.57 24.70
N VAL A 551 12.38 0.08 24.72
CA VAL A 551 11.37 -0.07 25.77
C VAL A 551 10.30 -1.05 25.33
N PHE A 552 10.04 -2.07 26.12
CA PHE A 552 8.99 -3.07 25.94
C PHE A 552 8.19 -3.24 27.23
N PRO A 553 6.94 -3.76 27.22
CA PRO A 553 6.15 -3.94 28.43
C PRO A 553 6.84 -4.87 29.44
N GLU A 554 6.99 -4.42 30.68
CA GLU A 554 7.73 -5.12 31.73
C GLU A 554 6.80 -5.61 32.87
N GLY A 555 5.62 -6.16 32.50
CA GLY A 555 4.63 -6.68 33.45
C GLY A 555 3.64 -5.64 33.97
N GLU A 556 3.75 -4.40 33.54
CA GLU A 556 2.86 -3.27 33.79
C GLU A 556 2.33 -2.74 32.44
N SER A 557 1.50 -1.69 32.43
CA SER A 557 1.07 -1.06 31.20
C SER A 557 2.29 -0.48 30.44
N TYR A 558 2.18 -0.38 29.14
CA TYR A 558 3.27 0.12 28.30
C TYR A 558 3.63 1.56 28.69
N GLU A 559 2.63 2.40 28.97
CA GLU A 559 2.80 3.77 29.43
C GLU A 559 3.54 3.84 30.77
N ALA A 560 3.14 3.01 31.75
CA ALA A 560 3.79 2.97 33.04
C ALA A 560 5.26 2.55 32.94
N THR A 561 5.60 1.64 32.05
CA THR A 561 6.99 1.25 31.79
C THR A 561 7.82 2.43 31.26
N TRP A 562 7.30 3.21 30.33
CA TRP A 562 7.98 4.41 29.79
C TRP A 562 8.22 5.44 30.91
N GLU A 563 7.18 5.73 31.69
CA GLU A 563 7.26 6.68 32.78
C GLU A 563 8.28 6.27 33.84
N ARG A 564 8.25 5.03 34.26
CA ARG A 564 9.19 4.49 35.23
C ARG A 564 10.63 4.57 34.72
N ARG A 565 10.90 4.12 33.51
CA ARG A 565 12.22 4.15 32.88
C ARG A 565 12.75 5.60 32.74
N ALA A 566 11.88 6.53 32.33
CA ALA A 566 12.26 7.93 32.24
C ALA A 566 12.64 8.52 33.61
N ARG A 567 11.84 8.28 34.66
CA ARG A 567 12.13 8.75 36.01
C ARG A 567 13.39 8.11 36.63
N GLU A 568 13.58 6.81 36.48
CA GLU A 568 14.76 6.08 36.94
C GLU A 568 16.04 6.65 36.32
N THR A 569 16.02 6.88 35.00
CA THR A 569 17.14 7.44 34.25
C THR A 569 17.43 8.88 34.67
N PHE A 570 16.40 9.71 34.81
CA PHE A 570 16.54 11.08 35.26
C PHE A 570 17.10 11.17 36.70
N ALA A 571 16.59 10.34 37.63
CA ALA A 571 17.07 10.24 39.02
C ALA A 571 18.53 9.75 39.10
N ALA A 572 19.00 9.00 38.09
CA ALA A 572 20.40 8.61 37.95
C ALA A 572 21.32 9.76 37.45
N GLY A 573 20.78 10.96 37.27
CA GLY A 573 21.52 12.13 36.84
C GLY A 573 21.85 12.16 35.35
N ARG A 574 21.13 11.38 34.53
CA ARG A 574 21.32 11.35 33.05
C ARG A 574 20.17 12.07 32.36
N PRO A 575 20.42 12.92 31.35
CA PRO A 575 19.37 13.45 30.51
C PRO A 575 18.63 12.31 29.80
N VAL A 576 17.30 12.48 29.60
CA VAL A 576 16.44 11.45 29.01
C VAL A 576 15.85 11.98 27.71
N VAL A 577 16.08 11.29 26.62
CA VAL A 577 15.35 11.49 25.36
C VAL A 577 14.35 10.34 25.22
N THR A 578 13.09 10.66 24.89
CA THR A 578 12.09 9.61 24.69
C THR A 578 11.39 9.78 23.35
N THR A 579 11.22 8.68 22.60
CA THR A 579 10.43 8.67 21.37
C THR A 579 8.93 8.56 21.65
N TRP A 580 8.54 8.31 22.89
CA TRP A 580 7.17 8.33 23.38
C TRP A 580 6.87 9.68 24.04
N ILE A 581 5.73 10.27 23.71
CA ILE A 581 5.29 11.54 24.27
C ILE A 581 4.15 11.25 25.26
N PRO A 582 4.34 11.52 26.58
CA PRO A 582 3.31 11.26 27.58
C PRO A 582 2.07 12.13 27.31
N SER A 583 0.90 11.59 27.59
CA SER A 583 -0.38 12.31 27.51
C SER A 583 -0.65 13.16 28.77
N VAL A 584 0.04 12.91 29.87
CA VAL A 584 -0.13 13.60 31.15
C VAL A 584 1.20 14.21 31.60
N PRO A 585 1.18 15.41 32.22
CA PRO A 585 2.39 16.00 32.80
C PRO A 585 3.09 15.05 33.75
N GLN A 586 4.39 14.85 33.57
CA GLN A 586 5.20 13.96 34.41
C GLN A 586 5.69 14.68 35.63
N GLY A 587 5.06 14.49 36.79
CA GLY A 587 5.51 15.08 38.05
C GLY A 587 6.98 14.74 38.39
N GLY A 588 7.78 15.76 38.68
CA GLY A 588 9.19 15.62 39.05
C GLY A 588 10.19 15.62 37.90
N LEU A 589 9.74 15.79 36.67
CA LEU A 589 10.59 16.05 35.51
C LEU A 589 10.51 17.53 35.10
N PRO A 590 11.59 18.12 34.55
CA PRO A 590 11.55 19.48 34.02
C PRO A 590 10.68 19.55 32.74
N ALA A 591 10.36 20.76 32.31
CA ALA A 591 9.63 21.01 31.09
C ALA A 591 10.39 20.43 29.89
N PRO A 592 9.73 19.69 29.00
CA PRO A 592 10.39 19.02 27.88
C PRO A 592 10.79 19.97 26.77
N GLU A 593 11.80 19.55 26.02
CA GLU A 593 12.28 20.22 24.81
C GLU A 593 12.21 19.26 23.61
N PRO A 594 11.86 19.72 22.39
CA PRO A 594 11.81 18.84 21.23
C PRO A 594 13.23 18.49 20.74
N VAL A 595 13.44 17.22 20.39
CA VAL A 595 14.60 16.73 19.66
C VAL A 595 14.06 15.99 18.43
N GLY A 596 13.93 16.71 17.33
CA GLY A 596 13.17 16.21 16.19
C GLY A 596 11.70 15.95 16.57
N GLU A 597 11.23 14.74 16.37
CA GLU A 597 9.88 14.33 16.79
C GLU A 597 9.82 13.74 18.21
N ALA A 598 10.97 13.52 18.83
CA ALA A 598 11.11 13.06 20.19
C ALA A 598 11.16 14.23 21.18
N ILE A 599 11.11 13.93 22.46
CA ILE A 599 11.24 14.91 23.55
C ILE A 599 12.43 14.58 24.46
N LEU A 600 13.10 15.64 24.88
CA LEU A 600 14.19 15.61 25.87
C LEU A 600 13.70 16.17 27.19
N PHE A 601 13.92 15.48 28.29
CA PHE A 601 13.86 16.00 29.64
C PHE A 601 15.29 16.38 30.06
N PRO A 602 15.64 17.69 30.04
CA PRO A 602 16.98 18.12 30.43
C PRO A 602 17.19 18.01 31.95
N GLN A 603 18.44 17.93 32.40
CA GLN A 603 18.72 17.90 33.84
C GLN A 603 18.42 19.24 34.55
N GLU A 604 18.51 20.34 33.81
CA GLU A 604 18.19 21.70 34.29
C GLU A 604 17.02 22.28 33.50
N ALA A 605 16.05 22.84 34.20
CA ALA A 605 14.88 23.47 33.64
C ALA A 605 15.27 24.74 32.82
N ARG A 606 14.73 24.88 31.60
CA ARG A 606 14.91 26.08 30.79
C ARG A 606 14.11 27.24 31.34
N THR A 607 14.76 28.36 31.59
CA THR A 607 14.10 29.57 32.09
C THR A 607 14.10 30.73 31.08
N LYS A 608 14.88 30.63 30.02
CA LYS A 608 15.02 31.68 28.97
C LYS A 608 14.61 31.18 27.60
N LEU A 609 14.00 32.06 26.81
CA LEU A 609 13.67 31.80 25.42
C LEU A 609 14.95 31.53 24.62
N PRO A 610 15.00 30.44 23.81
CA PRO A 610 16.14 30.12 22.96
C PRO A 610 16.38 31.20 21.88
N GLY A 611 17.62 31.28 21.40
CA GLY A 611 17.93 32.13 20.26
C GLY A 611 17.16 31.73 18.99
N GLY A 612 16.81 32.72 18.15
CA GLY A 612 16.08 32.50 16.92
C GLY A 612 14.56 32.37 17.06
N PHE A 613 14.02 32.49 18.28
CA PHE A 613 12.58 32.60 18.49
C PHE A 613 12.12 34.07 18.34
N VAL A 614 10.96 34.25 17.75
CA VAL A 614 10.20 35.50 17.74
C VAL A 614 9.50 35.59 19.10
N VAL A 615 9.72 36.69 19.82
CA VAL A 615 9.06 36.91 21.13
C VAL A 615 7.56 37.12 20.90
N SER A 616 6.74 36.49 21.72
CA SER A 616 5.29 36.64 21.73
C SER A 616 4.82 36.92 23.16
N ASP A 617 3.66 37.50 23.29
CA ASP A 617 2.95 37.69 24.55
C ASP A 617 1.48 37.34 24.31
N LEU A 618 1.26 36.09 23.94
CA LEU A 618 -0.04 35.61 23.47
C LEU A 618 -0.65 34.67 24.50
N GLY A 619 -1.68 35.11 25.20
CA GLY A 619 -2.50 34.26 26.07
C GLY A 619 -3.45 33.41 25.24
N VAL A 620 -3.44 32.13 25.45
CA VAL A 620 -4.33 31.18 24.75
C VAL A 620 -5.25 30.52 25.76
N ALA A 621 -6.55 30.73 25.60
CA ALA A 621 -7.62 30.17 26.43
C ALA A 621 -7.47 30.42 27.95
N ASP A 622 -6.82 31.51 28.36
CA ASP A 622 -6.47 31.84 29.77
C ASP A 622 -5.73 30.72 30.52
N THR A 623 -5.23 29.74 29.80
CA THR A 623 -4.60 28.52 30.33
C THR A 623 -3.12 28.45 30.00
N VAL A 624 -2.73 28.95 28.86
CA VAL A 624 -1.37 28.88 28.33
C VAL A 624 -0.89 30.26 27.90
N ASP A 625 0.33 30.59 28.31
CA ASP A 625 1.03 31.80 27.92
C ASP A 625 2.13 31.42 26.92
N VAL A 626 1.97 31.88 25.66
CA VAL A 626 2.94 31.66 24.58
C VAL A 626 3.98 32.79 24.64
N VAL A 627 5.18 32.42 25.07
CA VAL A 627 6.30 33.37 25.26
C VAL A 627 7.04 33.68 23.98
N GLY A 628 6.99 32.74 23.01
CA GLY A 628 7.60 32.93 21.70
C GLY A 628 7.43 31.71 20.79
N TYR A 629 7.77 31.88 19.52
CA TYR A 629 7.71 30.82 18.52
C TYR A 629 8.88 30.90 17.53
N ARG A 630 9.15 29.77 16.88
CA ARG A 630 10.09 29.69 15.74
C ARG A 630 9.42 28.91 14.60
N LEU A 631 9.31 29.55 13.44
CA LEU A 631 8.80 28.93 12.21
C LEU A 631 9.98 28.51 11.34
N GLU A 632 10.01 27.23 10.93
CA GLU A 632 10.91 26.74 9.90
C GLU A 632 10.32 27.11 8.53
N ALA A 633 11.15 27.55 7.58
CA ALA A 633 10.73 28.04 6.27
C ALA A 633 9.72 29.25 6.31
N PRO A 634 10.09 30.37 6.93
CA PRO A 634 9.22 31.56 7.02
C PRO A 634 8.87 32.16 5.65
N ASP A 635 9.69 31.92 4.61
CA ASP A 635 9.50 32.44 3.25
C ASP A 635 8.45 31.65 2.43
N GLY A 636 7.86 30.62 3.02
CA GLY A 636 6.76 29.87 2.44
C GLY A 636 7.04 28.38 2.22
N VAL A 637 5.95 27.64 2.08
CA VAL A 637 5.90 26.17 1.98
C VAL A 637 5.06 25.77 0.77
N ALA A 638 5.36 24.64 0.12
CA ALA A 638 4.51 24.14 -0.94
C ALA A 638 3.31 23.35 -0.37
N ALA A 639 2.17 23.45 -1.02
CA ALA A 639 1.02 22.62 -0.66
C ALA A 639 1.40 21.12 -0.77
N GLY A 640 1.09 20.34 0.27
CA GLY A 640 1.51 18.95 0.40
C GLY A 640 2.79 18.73 1.20
N GLU A 641 3.52 19.80 1.57
CA GLU A 641 4.66 19.75 2.51
C GLU A 641 4.21 20.02 3.95
N GLU A 642 5.13 19.90 4.89
CA GLU A 642 4.88 20.17 6.32
C GLU A 642 5.24 21.61 6.70
N VAL A 643 4.39 22.23 7.50
CA VAL A 643 4.70 23.45 8.24
C VAL A 643 5.20 23.05 9.61
N VAL A 644 6.44 23.44 9.93
CA VAL A 644 7.07 23.14 11.22
C VAL A 644 7.17 24.41 12.04
N VAL A 645 6.51 24.42 13.20
CA VAL A 645 6.57 25.53 14.15
C VAL A 645 6.87 25.04 15.56
N THR A 646 7.85 25.62 16.21
CA THR A 646 8.16 25.37 17.62
C THR A 646 7.63 26.51 18.48
N VAL A 647 6.81 26.17 19.47
CA VAL A 647 6.19 27.12 20.39
C VAL A 647 6.83 26.99 21.76
N ALA A 648 7.26 28.10 22.32
CA ALA A 648 7.74 28.22 23.70
C ALA A 648 6.59 28.74 24.57
N TRP A 649 6.22 28.01 25.60
CA TRP A 649 5.05 28.30 26.40
C TRP A 649 5.19 27.90 27.87
N ARG A 650 4.30 28.41 28.70
CA ARG A 650 4.17 28.02 30.12
C ARG A 650 2.67 27.98 30.47
N PRO A 651 2.27 27.15 31.45
CA PRO A 651 0.93 27.21 32.00
C PRO A 651 0.72 28.46 32.81
N VAL A 652 -0.44 29.11 32.69
CA VAL A 652 -0.85 30.25 33.53
C VAL A 652 -1.38 29.75 34.87
N THR A 653 -2.13 28.63 34.81
CA THR A 653 -2.67 27.90 35.97
C THR A 653 -2.32 26.41 35.83
N GLY A 654 -2.61 25.60 36.85
CA GLY A 654 -2.42 24.15 36.70
C GLY A 654 -3.22 23.63 35.52
N LEU A 655 -2.55 22.91 34.60
CA LEU A 655 -3.21 22.31 33.43
C LEU A 655 -4.14 21.19 33.89
N PRO A 656 -5.37 21.13 33.39
CA PRO A 656 -6.21 19.94 33.51
C PRO A 656 -5.50 18.71 32.91
N PRO A 657 -5.75 17.49 33.39
CA PRO A 657 -5.30 16.27 32.73
C PRO A 657 -5.91 16.22 31.32
N ASP A 658 -5.17 15.64 30.37
CA ASP A 658 -5.56 15.42 28.98
C ASP A 658 -5.75 16.68 28.11
N VAL A 659 -5.21 17.83 28.53
CA VAL A 659 -5.17 19.02 27.71
C VAL A 659 -4.09 18.91 26.64
N GLY A 660 -4.46 19.24 25.42
CA GLY A 660 -3.54 19.36 24.26
C GLY A 660 -3.42 20.79 23.77
N LEU A 661 -2.30 21.08 23.14
CA LEU A 661 -2.11 22.25 22.29
C LEU A 661 -2.26 21.82 20.83
N TYR A 662 -2.87 22.65 20.01
CA TYR A 662 -2.98 22.38 18.58
C TYR A 662 -2.59 23.59 17.73
N VAL A 663 -2.10 23.29 16.53
CA VAL A 663 -1.82 24.29 15.50
C VAL A 663 -2.70 23.99 14.30
N HIS A 664 -3.48 24.98 13.85
CA HIS A 664 -4.32 24.93 12.66
C HIS A 664 -3.69 25.75 11.53
N LEU A 665 -3.69 25.19 10.32
CA LEU A 665 -3.25 25.85 9.09
C LEU A 665 -4.46 26.22 8.26
N VAL A 666 -4.81 27.49 8.26
CA VAL A 666 -6.02 28.03 7.60
C VAL A 666 -5.63 28.76 6.33
N GLY A 667 -6.23 28.38 5.23
CA GLY A 667 -5.97 28.97 3.92
C GLY A 667 -6.60 30.34 3.73
N PRO A 668 -6.33 31.02 2.60
CA PRO A 668 -6.88 32.32 2.30
C PRO A 668 -8.40 32.34 2.11
N ASP A 669 -8.99 31.18 1.92
CA ASP A 669 -10.43 30.94 1.81
C ASP A 669 -11.11 30.61 3.15
N GLY A 670 -10.36 30.62 4.24
CA GLY A 670 -10.85 30.29 5.58
C GLY A 670 -10.98 28.79 5.87
N VAL A 671 -10.55 27.93 4.95
CA VAL A 671 -10.63 26.48 5.07
C VAL A 671 -9.42 25.93 5.81
N LEU A 672 -9.61 24.93 6.66
CA LEU A 672 -8.56 24.19 7.37
C LEU A 672 -7.88 23.19 6.41
N TYR A 673 -6.60 23.41 6.14
CA TYR A 673 -5.80 22.58 5.22
C TYR A 673 -4.73 21.75 5.90
N GLY A 674 -4.50 21.92 7.18
CA GLY A 674 -3.56 21.15 7.97
C GLY A 674 -3.72 21.41 9.46
N GLN A 675 -3.34 20.44 10.27
CA GLN A 675 -3.42 20.51 11.72
C GLN A 675 -2.39 19.58 12.34
N ASP A 676 -1.87 19.96 13.50
CA ASP A 676 -1.10 19.07 14.37
C ASP A 676 -1.47 19.32 15.83
N ASP A 677 -1.78 18.23 16.56
CA ASP A 677 -2.16 18.24 17.97
C ASP A 677 -1.07 17.60 18.81
N LYS A 678 -0.71 18.21 19.93
CA LYS A 678 0.28 17.70 20.88
C LYS A 678 -0.27 17.73 22.29
N PRO A 679 0.02 16.72 23.13
CA PRO A 679 -0.22 16.84 24.56
C PRO A 679 0.50 18.05 25.15
N ALA A 680 -0.17 18.77 26.03
CA ALA A 680 0.43 19.90 26.74
C ALA A 680 1.28 19.38 27.91
N VAL A 681 2.47 18.88 27.63
CA VAL A 681 3.40 18.37 28.65
C VAL A 681 4.10 19.57 29.29
N ALA A 682 3.71 19.90 30.51
CA ALA A 682 4.33 20.93 31.32
C ALA A 682 5.27 20.35 32.36
N GLY A 683 6.22 21.14 32.82
CA GLY A 683 7.16 20.82 33.90
C GLY A 683 7.69 22.09 34.52
N GLU A 684 8.75 22.01 35.31
CA GLU A 684 9.44 23.19 35.82
C GLU A 684 10.14 23.92 34.68
N GLY A 685 9.88 25.23 34.52
CA GLY A 685 10.49 26.06 33.48
C GLY A 685 9.63 26.32 32.25
N LEU A 686 10.28 26.61 31.15
CA LEU A 686 9.66 26.93 29.83
C LEU A 686 9.58 25.67 28.96
N ALA A 687 8.38 25.28 28.62
CA ALA A 687 8.14 24.13 27.70
C ALA A 687 8.32 24.55 26.25
N LEU A 688 8.92 23.70 25.46
CA LEU A 688 9.02 23.85 24.02
C LEU A 688 8.25 22.72 23.33
N THR A 689 7.26 23.07 22.50
CA THR A 689 6.49 22.08 21.73
C THR A 689 6.66 22.34 20.25
N GLN A 690 7.13 21.34 19.49
CA GLN A 690 7.23 21.40 18.05
C GLN A 690 6.00 20.79 17.40
N PHE A 691 5.35 21.55 16.53
CA PHE A 691 4.25 21.10 15.68
C PHE A 691 4.74 20.88 14.26
N ARG A 692 4.27 19.82 13.61
CA ARG A 692 4.53 19.46 12.23
C ARG A 692 3.20 19.19 11.54
N ALA A 693 2.60 20.25 11.02
CA ALA A 693 1.30 20.16 10.37
C ALA A 693 1.47 19.97 8.85
N ALA A 694 1.07 18.82 8.35
CA ALA A 694 1.11 18.51 6.93
C ALA A 694 -0.01 19.24 6.18
N LEU A 695 0.35 20.06 5.17
CA LEU A 695 -0.61 20.70 4.28
C LEU A 695 -1.23 19.69 3.31
N GLN A 696 -2.53 19.85 3.07
CA GLN A 696 -3.19 19.07 2.01
C GLN A 696 -2.63 19.45 0.62
N PRO A 697 -2.45 18.46 -0.30
CA PRO A 697 -1.91 18.71 -1.65
C PRO A 697 -2.72 19.70 -2.50
N GLY A 698 -3.95 19.98 -2.12
CA GLY A 698 -4.81 20.94 -2.83
C GLY A 698 -4.91 22.33 -2.18
N THR A 699 -4.13 22.63 -1.15
CA THR A 699 -4.17 23.94 -0.48
C THR A 699 -3.96 25.06 -1.50
N PRO A 700 -4.86 26.06 -1.59
CA PRO A 700 -4.71 27.17 -2.51
C PRO A 700 -3.45 27.98 -2.21
N PRO A 701 -2.75 28.48 -3.25
CA PRO A 701 -1.61 29.34 -3.05
C PRO A 701 -2.03 30.70 -2.48
N GLY A 702 -1.20 31.27 -1.63
CA GLY A 702 -1.45 32.57 -1.00
C GLY A 702 -1.06 32.60 0.47
N ARG A 703 -1.67 33.50 1.22
CA ARG A 703 -1.42 33.69 2.66
C ARG A 703 -2.00 32.50 3.43
N LEU A 704 -1.20 31.92 4.31
CA LEU A 704 -1.61 30.86 5.23
C LEU A 704 -1.50 31.37 6.65
N SER A 705 -2.60 31.32 7.38
CA SER A 705 -2.62 31.69 8.81
C SER A 705 -2.30 30.45 9.65
N ILE A 706 -1.37 30.62 10.59
CA ILE A 706 -0.99 29.60 11.58
C ILE A 706 -1.64 29.99 12.90
N LEU A 707 -2.66 29.23 13.30
CA LEU A 707 -3.43 29.50 14.52
C LEU A 707 -3.03 28.51 15.60
N ILE A 708 -3.01 28.95 16.84
CA ILE A 708 -2.76 28.09 18.01
C ILE A 708 -3.98 28.07 18.94
N GLY A 709 -4.27 26.93 19.54
CA GLY A 709 -5.36 26.78 20.49
C GLY A 709 -5.10 25.67 21.50
N VAL A 710 -6.01 25.58 22.48
CA VAL A 710 -5.99 24.59 23.57
C VAL A 710 -7.21 23.70 23.41
N SER A 711 -7.01 22.37 23.44
CA SER A 711 -8.10 21.40 23.30
C SER A 711 -9.09 21.47 24.46
N GLY A 712 -10.38 21.31 24.16
CA GLY A 712 -11.45 21.37 25.17
C GLY A 712 -11.81 22.79 25.64
N SER A 713 -11.17 23.84 25.09
CA SER A 713 -11.52 25.23 25.38
C SER A 713 -12.64 25.74 24.46
N ALA A 714 -13.59 26.48 25.04
CA ALA A 714 -14.59 27.24 24.26
C ALA A 714 -14.04 28.54 23.67
N THR A 715 -12.82 28.92 24.04
CA THR A 715 -12.17 30.16 23.57
C THR A 715 -11.66 29.98 22.15
N PRO A 716 -11.82 31.00 21.28
CA PRO A 716 -11.30 30.94 19.92
C PRO A 716 -9.79 30.70 19.90
N ARG A 717 -9.33 29.99 18.87
CA ARG A 717 -7.90 29.87 18.56
C ARG A 717 -7.34 31.26 18.22
N GLU A 718 -6.09 31.49 18.60
CA GLU A 718 -5.40 32.77 18.37
C GLU A 718 -4.44 32.67 17.17
N THR A 719 -4.24 33.77 16.47
CA THR A 719 -3.28 33.80 15.36
C THR A 719 -1.86 33.90 15.91
N LEU A 720 -1.08 32.85 15.70
CA LEU A 720 0.33 32.82 16.11
C LEU A 720 1.20 33.61 15.11
N THR A 721 1.04 33.29 13.82
CA THR A 721 1.80 33.92 12.71
C THR A 721 1.18 33.60 11.35
N GLU A 722 1.81 34.07 10.30
CA GLU A 722 1.42 33.79 8.92
C GLU A 722 2.61 33.35 8.08
N THR A 723 2.37 32.57 7.02
CA THR A 723 3.34 32.22 6.00
C THR A 723 2.68 32.22 4.62
N THR A 724 3.42 31.86 3.58
CA THR A 724 2.91 31.81 2.20
C THR A 724 2.88 30.38 1.69
N VAL A 725 1.78 29.98 1.07
CA VAL A 725 1.67 28.70 0.38
C VAL A 725 1.99 28.86 -1.09
N ARG A 726 2.82 27.96 -1.61
CA ARG A 726 3.07 27.78 -3.05
C ARG A 726 2.24 26.59 -3.56
N SER A 727 1.86 26.62 -4.84
CA SER A 727 1.11 25.54 -5.48
C SER A 727 1.82 24.20 -5.39
N SER A 728 1.06 23.11 -5.22
CA SER A 728 1.58 21.75 -5.17
C SER A 728 1.86 21.19 -6.57
N SER A 729 2.97 20.47 -6.72
CA SER A 729 3.20 19.59 -7.87
C SER A 729 2.41 18.27 -7.76
N THR A 730 1.90 17.93 -6.57
CA THR A 730 1.18 16.69 -6.26
C THR A 730 -0.32 16.92 -6.41
N SER A 731 -0.98 16.10 -7.25
CA SER A 731 -2.44 16.17 -7.44
C SER A 731 -3.15 15.71 -6.16
N PRO A 732 -4.19 16.41 -5.70
CA PRO A 732 -5.07 15.91 -4.66
C PRO A 732 -5.73 14.62 -5.11
N TYR A 733 -6.17 13.81 -4.16
CA TYR A 733 -7.04 12.67 -4.45
C TYR A 733 -8.43 13.18 -4.82
N THR A 734 -9.08 12.52 -5.77
CA THR A 734 -10.50 12.73 -6.11
C THR A 734 -11.18 11.40 -6.39
N ARG A 735 -12.38 11.20 -5.86
CA ARG A 735 -13.23 10.03 -6.12
C ARG A 735 -13.88 10.13 -7.50
N HIS A 736 -14.41 11.31 -7.82
CA HIS A 736 -15.10 11.57 -9.09
C HIS A 736 -14.16 12.30 -10.05
N ARG A 737 -13.30 11.52 -10.70
CA ARG A 737 -12.35 12.07 -11.64
C ARG A 737 -13.07 12.56 -12.91
N VAL A 738 -12.80 13.82 -13.27
CA VAL A 738 -13.19 14.41 -14.55
C VAL A 738 -12.02 15.21 -15.09
N GLU A 739 -11.90 15.31 -16.42
CA GLU A 739 -10.91 16.16 -17.04
C GLU A 739 -11.67 17.18 -17.89
N ARG A 740 -11.78 18.43 -17.37
CA ARG A 740 -12.51 19.52 -18.02
C ARG A 740 -11.61 20.73 -18.19
N LYS A 741 -11.13 20.96 -19.41
CA LYS A 741 -10.37 22.18 -19.74
C LYS A 741 -11.30 23.37 -19.82
N LEU A 742 -11.04 24.42 -19.05
CA LEU A 742 -11.77 25.68 -19.13
C LEU A 742 -11.45 26.41 -20.42
N LEU A 743 -12.40 27.24 -20.86
CA LEU A 743 -12.27 28.05 -22.09
C LEU A 743 -11.82 29.48 -21.84
N ASP A 744 -11.83 29.93 -20.59
CA ASP A 744 -11.29 31.20 -20.19
C ASP A 744 -9.76 31.21 -20.12
N ALA A 745 -9.15 32.36 -19.96
CA ALA A 745 -7.70 32.59 -20.05
C ALA A 745 -6.86 31.85 -18.98
N SER A 746 -7.46 31.07 -18.11
CA SER A 746 -6.78 30.49 -16.94
C SER A 746 -6.11 29.13 -17.19
N ASP A 747 -6.13 28.55 -18.37
CA ASP A 747 -5.58 27.22 -18.70
C ASP A 747 -5.83 26.13 -17.63
N ALA A 748 -6.75 26.38 -16.68
CA ALA A 748 -7.05 25.48 -15.60
C ALA A 748 -7.90 24.30 -16.08
N VAL A 749 -7.56 23.12 -15.58
CA VAL A 749 -8.29 21.88 -15.84
C VAL A 749 -8.96 21.42 -14.56
N LEU A 750 -10.28 21.29 -14.58
CA LEU A 750 -10.98 20.61 -13.51
C LEU A 750 -10.67 19.11 -13.63
N ILE A 751 -9.94 18.54 -12.66
CA ILE A 751 -9.48 17.14 -12.67
C ILE A 751 -10.41 16.20 -11.90
N GLY A 752 -11.26 16.76 -11.04
CA GLY A 752 -12.22 15.97 -10.27
C GLY A 752 -13.06 16.82 -9.34
N TYR A 753 -14.04 16.18 -8.74
CA TYR A 753 -14.88 16.76 -7.70
C TYR A 753 -15.30 15.68 -6.70
N ASP A 754 -15.61 16.12 -5.47
CA ASP A 754 -16.10 15.24 -4.41
C ASP A 754 -17.13 15.95 -3.55
N TRP A 755 -18.10 15.17 -3.07
CA TRP A 755 -19.11 15.62 -2.15
C TRP A 755 -18.88 15.04 -0.77
N ASP A 756 -19.14 15.84 0.25
CA ASP A 756 -19.27 15.38 1.63
C ASP A 756 -20.67 15.67 2.16
N HIS A 757 -21.35 14.62 2.60
CA HIS A 757 -22.68 14.65 3.21
C HIS A 757 -22.64 14.07 4.64
N THR A 758 -21.49 14.10 5.29
CA THR A 758 -21.32 13.58 6.66
C THR A 758 -22.20 14.33 7.66
N MET A 759 -22.37 15.63 7.45
CA MET A 759 -23.28 16.47 8.23
C MET A 759 -24.71 16.36 7.68
N ALA A 760 -25.69 16.10 8.56
CA ALA A 760 -27.07 15.82 8.17
C ALA A 760 -27.77 16.98 7.45
N ASP A 761 -27.41 18.22 7.79
CA ASP A 761 -28.04 19.47 7.33
C ASP A 761 -27.17 20.28 6.34
N ARG A 762 -25.90 19.90 6.15
CA ARG A 762 -24.94 20.67 5.37
C ARG A 762 -24.10 19.77 4.48
N SER A 763 -23.99 20.14 3.21
CA SER A 763 -23.14 19.47 2.24
C SER A 763 -21.95 20.35 1.90
N ARG A 764 -20.80 19.72 1.65
CA ARG A 764 -19.60 20.39 1.17
C ARG A 764 -19.24 19.83 -0.21
N LEU A 765 -18.82 20.70 -1.12
CA LEU A 765 -18.35 20.34 -2.45
C LEU A 765 -16.86 20.71 -2.58
N TYR A 766 -16.05 19.77 -3.00
CA TYR A 766 -14.64 19.96 -3.34
C TYR A 766 -14.49 19.92 -4.85
N LEU A 767 -13.87 20.96 -5.44
CA LEU A 767 -13.47 20.99 -6.84
C LEU A 767 -11.94 20.98 -6.91
N HIS A 768 -11.38 20.00 -7.60
CA HIS A 768 -9.94 19.82 -7.72
C HIS A 768 -9.45 20.29 -9.08
N TRP A 769 -8.54 21.24 -9.07
CA TRP A 769 -8.04 21.92 -10.27
C TRP A 769 -6.57 21.63 -10.51
N GLN A 770 -6.20 21.52 -11.77
CA GLN A 770 -4.83 21.61 -12.25
C GLN A 770 -4.66 22.92 -13.02
N ALA A 771 -3.79 23.78 -12.54
CA ALA A 771 -3.40 25.04 -13.19
C ALA A 771 -1.95 24.91 -13.71
N ALA A 772 -1.48 25.93 -14.42
CA ALA A 772 -0.11 25.95 -14.95
C ALA A 772 0.96 25.92 -13.85
N ASP A 773 0.66 26.48 -12.69
CA ASP A 773 1.51 26.57 -11.51
C ASP A 773 1.39 25.40 -10.55
N GLY A 774 0.44 24.46 -10.77
CA GLY A 774 0.24 23.28 -9.93
C GLY A 774 -1.22 22.94 -9.66
N TYR A 775 -1.48 22.24 -8.56
CA TYR A 775 -2.80 21.77 -8.18
C TYR A 775 -3.41 22.61 -7.05
N ARG A 776 -4.74 22.79 -7.09
CA ARG A 776 -5.51 23.47 -6.05
C ARG A 776 -6.89 22.86 -5.88
N THR A 777 -7.41 22.89 -4.66
CA THR A 777 -8.77 22.47 -4.31
C THR A 777 -9.57 23.71 -3.91
N GLN A 778 -10.75 23.85 -4.47
CA GLN A 778 -11.72 24.88 -4.12
C GLN A 778 -12.83 24.20 -3.33
N VAL A 779 -13.17 24.76 -2.18
CA VAL A 779 -14.18 24.23 -1.26
C VAL A 779 -15.41 25.14 -1.24
N PHE A 780 -16.59 24.55 -1.26
CA PHE A 780 -17.86 25.24 -1.19
C PHE A 780 -18.72 24.60 -0.11
N ASP A 781 -19.12 25.40 0.87
CA ASP A 781 -20.03 24.97 1.91
C ASP A 781 -21.48 25.32 1.52
N ASP A 782 -22.41 24.44 1.90
CA ASP A 782 -23.87 24.62 1.78
C ASP A 782 -24.36 24.95 0.36
N ILE A 783 -23.57 24.53 -0.66
CA ILE A 783 -23.93 24.79 -2.04
C ILE A 783 -24.85 23.72 -2.61
N ARG A 784 -25.86 24.13 -3.38
CA ARG A 784 -26.61 23.24 -4.23
C ARG A 784 -25.90 23.08 -5.57
N ALA A 785 -25.85 21.88 -6.09
CA ALA A 785 -25.22 21.62 -7.40
C ALA A 785 -25.83 22.48 -8.54
N ALA A 786 -27.08 22.90 -8.39
CA ALA A 786 -27.77 23.77 -9.34
C ALA A 786 -27.30 25.25 -9.31
N ASP A 787 -26.70 25.67 -8.20
CA ASP A 787 -26.31 27.06 -7.98
C ASP A 787 -24.83 27.29 -8.38
N LEU A 788 -24.11 26.22 -8.71
CA LEU A 788 -22.73 26.30 -9.12
C LEU A 788 -22.60 26.69 -10.60
N THR A 789 -22.11 27.87 -10.86
CA THR A 789 -21.76 28.36 -12.19
C THR A 789 -20.28 28.12 -12.46
N LEU A 790 -19.97 27.10 -13.26
CA LEU A 790 -18.61 26.88 -13.75
C LEU A 790 -18.38 27.65 -15.06
N PRO A 791 -17.14 28.15 -15.31
CA PRO A 791 -16.78 28.68 -16.59
C PRO A 791 -17.05 27.69 -17.73
N PRO A 792 -17.29 28.17 -18.96
CA PRO A 792 -17.37 27.31 -20.14
C PRO A 792 -16.15 26.39 -20.23
N TYR A 793 -16.35 25.12 -20.60
CA TYR A 793 -15.27 24.16 -20.72
C TYR A 793 -15.29 23.43 -22.06
N ARG A 794 -14.16 22.82 -22.41
CA ARG A 794 -14.06 21.96 -23.60
C ARG A 794 -14.73 20.61 -23.33
N GLY A 795 -15.83 20.34 -24.04
CA GLY A 795 -16.52 19.06 -24.02
C GLY A 795 -15.86 18.03 -24.93
N ILE A 796 -16.62 16.96 -25.24
CA ILE A 796 -16.20 15.93 -26.19
C ILE A 796 -15.89 16.57 -27.54
N TRP A 797 -14.85 16.10 -28.22
CA TRP A 797 -14.30 16.73 -29.44
C TRP A 797 -13.88 18.18 -29.26
N GLY A 798 -13.66 18.66 -28.02
CA GLY A 798 -13.25 20.04 -27.76
C GLY A 798 -14.34 21.07 -27.99
N VAL A 799 -15.60 20.68 -28.19
CA VAL A 799 -16.73 21.59 -28.40
C VAL A 799 -17.03 22.33 -27.11
N PRO A 800 -17.24 23.67 -27.15
CA PRO A 800 -17.57 24.47 -25.98
C PRO A 800 -18.87 24.01 -25.31
N VAL A 801 -18.82 23.80 -24.01
CA VAL A 801 -19.99 23.49 -23.17
C VAL A 801 -20.13 24.62 -22.14
N ARG A 802 -21.31 25.24 -22.06
CA ARG A 802 -21.60 26.38 -21.18
C ARG A 802 -22.31 25.98 -19.89
N VAL A 803 -22.84 24.76 -19.83
CA VAL A 803 -23.60 24.28 -18.66
C VAL A 803 -22.96 22.96 -18.21
N TRP A 804 -22.52 22.94 -16.96
CA TRP A 804 -22.08 21.72 -16.33
C TRP A 804 -23.18 21.21 -15.39
N ARG A 805 -23.44 19.91 -15.44
CA ARG A 805 -24.35 19.25 -14.51
C ARG A 805 -23.61 18.08 -13.88
N PHE A 806 -23.70 17.97 -12.58
CA PHE A 806 -23.26 16.76 -11.89
C PHE A 806 -24.11 15.58 -12.35
N PRO A 807 -23.52 14.40 -12.59
CA PRO A 807 -24.27 13.22 -12.93
C PRO A 807 -25.32 12.89 -11.85
N ARG A 808 -26.51 12.45 -12.26
CA ARG A 808 -27.54 12.03 -11.32
C ARG A 808 -27.06 10.77 -10.59
N GLY A 809 -27.14 10.76 -9.26
CA GLY A 809 -26.73 9.64 -8.40
C GLY A 809 -25.30 9.72 -7.86
N GLU A 810 -24.45 10.64 -8.32
CA GLU A 810 -23.09 10.83 -7.81
C GLU A 810 -23.02 11.87 -6.66
N GLN A 811 -24.15 12.33 -6.15
CA GLN A 811 -24.25 13.21 -4.99
C GLN A 811 -24.29 12.45 -3.66
N SER A 812 -24.13 11.11 -3.69
CA SER A 812 -24.09 10.27 -2.49
C SER A 812 -22.64 9.92 -2.14
N GLY A 813 -22.30 10.05 -0.90
CA GLY A 813 -20.99 9.62 -0.36
C GLY A 813 -20.39 10.69 0.53
N HIS A 814 -19.27 10.32 1.11
CA HIS A 814 -18.51 11.17 2.01
C HIS A 814 -17.10 11.36 1.45
N TYR A 815 -16.57 12.53 1.66
CA TYR A 815 -15.19 12.90 1.35
C TYR A 815 -14.68 13.76 2.51
N VAL A 816 -14.12 13.11 3.51
CA VAL A 816 -13.57 13.79 4.68
C VAL A 816 -12.05 13.74 4.62
N PRO A 817 -11.39 14.86 4.33
CA PRO A 817 -9.94 14.93 4.36
C PRO A 817 -9.44 14.81 5.80
N LEU A 818 -8.44 13.96 5.98
CA LEU A 818 -7.72 13.77 7.23
C LEU A 818 -6.28 14.25 7.08
N GLY A 819 -5.58 14.36 8.17
CA GLY A 819 -4.15 14.60 8.18
C GLY A 819 -3.39 13.59 7.31
N GLU A 820 -2.14 13.87 7.02
CA GLU A 820 -1.25 12.98 6.25
C GLU A 820 -1.73 12.63 4.82
N GLY A 821 -2.73 13.35 4.29
CA GLY A 821 -3.28 13.08 2.96
C GLY A 821 -4.18 11.85 2.89
N ILE A 822 -4.62 11.34 4.01
CA ILE A 822 -5.66 10.31 4.08
C ILE A 822 -7.02 10.96 3.84
N VAL A 823 -7.89 10.27 3.13
CA VAL A 823 -9.28 10.69 2.92
C VAL A 823 -10.20 9.54 3.30
N TRP A 824 -11.13 9.80 4.19
CA TRP A 824 -12.22 8.88 4.47
C TRP A 824 -13.34 9.05 3.44
N THR A 825 -13.78 7.93 2.86
CA THR A 825 -14.83 7.89 1.81
C THR A 825 -15.91 6.85 2.12
N GLY A 826 -16.05 6.47 3.38
CA GLY A 826 -17.01 5.47 3.85
C GLY A 826 -18.46 5.92 3.78
N GLU A 827 -19.34 5.14 4.37
CA GLU A 827 -20.77 5.42 4.45
C GLU A 827 -21.19 5.58 5.90
N THR A 828 -22.20 6.41 6.15
CA THR A 828 -22.86 6.54 7.45
C THR A 828 -24.14 5.70 7.48
N LEU A 829 -24.34 4.98 8.59
CA LEU A 829 -25.51 4.16 8.83
C LEU A 829 -26.48 4.89 9.75
N ASN A 830 -27.52 5.51 9.20
CA ASN A 830 -28.48 6.28 9.97
C ASN A 830 -29.83 5.57 10.11
N GLY A 831 -30.52 5.86 11.20
CA GLY A 831 -31.89 5.39 11.45
C GLY A 831 -31.99 3.92 11.84
N LEU A 832 -30.92 3.29 12.28
CA LEU A 832 -30.90 1.92 12.76
C LEU A 832 -31.67 1.81 14.09
N LYS A 833 -32.40 0.72 14.25
CA LYS A 833 -33.04 0.33 15.51
C LYS A 833 -32.43 -0.99 15.97
N LEU A 834 -31.71 -0.94 17.07
CA LEU A 834 -30.91 -2.04 17.59
C LEU A 834 -31.45 -2.50 18.95
N SER A 835 -31.26 -3.77 19.28
CA SER A 835 -31.55 -4.32 20.60
C SER A 835 -30.24 -4.49 21.40
N PRO A 836 -30.30 -4.50 22.75
CA PRO A 836 -29.15 -4.89 23.54
C PRO A 836 -28.58 -6.25 23.07
N GLY A 837 -27.27 -6.36 22.96
CA GLY A 837 -26.58 -7.53 22.41
C GLY A 837 -26.51 -7.61 20.89
N ASP A 838 -27.25 -6.78 20.14
CA ASP A 838 -27.12 -6.72 18.68
C ASP A 838 -25.73 -6.21 18.27
N SER A 839 -25.16 -6.84 17.25
CA SER A 839 -23.90 -6.40 16.66
C SER A 839 -24.12 -5.83 15.26
N ILE A 840 -23.43 -4.71 14.97
CA ILE A 840 -23.37 -4.15 13.63
C ILE A 840 -21.94 -4.24 13.09
N VAL A 841 -21.86 -4.45 11.79
CA VAL A 841 -20.59 -4.39 11.06
C VAL A 841 -20.53 -3.06 10.34
N VAL A 842 -19.52 -2.27 10.64
CA VAL A 842 -19.27 -0.96 10.04
C VAL A 842 -18.10 -1.07 9.10
N ASP A 843 -18.37 -0.95 7.80
CA ASP A 843 -17.37 -0.97 6.74
C ASP A 843 -16.89 0.48 6.50
N GLN A 844 -15.57 0.67 6.56
CA GLN A 844 -14.93 1.96 6.34
C GLN A 844 -14.06 1.90 5.09
N GLU A 845 -14.05 2.97 4.32
CA GLU A 845 -13.23 3.10 3.13
C GLU A 845 -12.29 4.29 3.26
N PHE A 846 -11.02 4.04 2.95
CA PHE A 846 -9.98 5.06 2.99
C PHE A 846 -9.26 5.15 1.64
N ARG A 847 -8.80 6.35 1.35
CA ARG A 847 -7.96 6.65 0.20
C ARG A 847 -6.73 7.41 0.65
N SER A 848 -5.64 7.26 -0.11
CA SER A 848 -4.41 8.00 0.17
C SER A 848 -4.07 8.91 -1.00
N ALA A 849 -3.82 10.19 -0.73
CA ALA A 849 -3.38 11.18 -1.70
C ALA A 849 -1.85 11.16 -1.89
N ARG A 850 -1.12 10.64 -0.91
CA ARG A 850 0.33 10.49 -0.90
C ARG A 850 0.73 9.16 -0.24
N PRO A 851 1.99 8.72 -0.32
CA PRO A 851 2.51 7.66 0.55
C PRO A 851 2.39 8.06 2.02
N ILE A 852 2.07 7.10 2.88
CA ILE A 852 1.91 7.33 4.33
C ILE A 852 3.14 6.80 5.04
N ASN A 853 3.79 7.65 5.83
CA ASN A 853 5.04 7.33 6.52
C ASN A 853 4.84 6.90 7.98
N ARG A 854 3.61 6.85 8.46
CA ARG A 854 3.24 6.46 9.82
C ARG A 854 2.25 5.31 9.81
N ASP A 855 2.21 4.57 10.89
CA ASP A 855 1.23 3.50 11.06
C ASP A 855 0.07 3.98 11.92
N TYR A 856 -1.14 3.95 11.34
CA TYR A 856 -2.36 4.40 12.02
C TYR A 856 -3.25 3.24 12.36
N VAL A 857 -3.84 3.32 13.55
CA VAL A 857 -4.91 2.43 14.01
C VAL A 857 -6.25 3.08 13.67
N VAL A 858 -7.16 2.30 13.14
CA VAL A 858 -8.56 2.67 12.95
C VAL A 858 -9.33 2.25 14.18
N SER A 859 -9.90 3.22 14.88
CA SER A 859 -10.71 3.04 16.08
C SER A 859 -12.16 3.30 15.74
N VAL A 860 -13.01 2.29 15.88
CA VAL A 860 -14.46 2.40 15.73
C VAL A 860 -15.11 2.19 17.09
N ARG A 861 -15.96 3.13 17.49
CA ARG A 861 -16.67 3.11 18.76
C ARG A 861 -18.17 3.15 18.52
N LEU A 862 -18.92 2.35 19.26
CA LEU A 862 -20.36 2.50 19.42
C LEU A 862 -20.62 3.01 20.82
N ILE A 863 -21.26 4.17 20.94
CA ILE A 863 -21.42 4.91 22.17
C ILE A 863 -22.92 5.02 22.46
N GLY A 864 -23.33 4.57 23.64
CA GLY A 864 -24.65 4.84 24.18
C GLY A 864 -24.64 6.14 24.98
N LEU A 865 -25.50 7.09 24.63
CA LEU A 865 -25.58 8.37 25.32
C LEU A 865 -26.56 8.31 26.50
N GLU A 866 -26.25 9.06 27.58
CA GLU A 866 -27.19 9.32 28.66
C GLU A 866 -28.43 10.06 28.13
N PRO A 867 -29.52 10.12 28.90
CA PRO A 867 -30.75 10.84 28.50
C PRO A 867 -30.55 12.32 28.22
N ASP A 868 -29.47 12.92 28.74
CA ASP A 868 -29.07 14.30 28.46
C ASP A 868 -28.48 14.49 27.06
N GLY A 869 -28.14 13.40 26.37
CA GLY A 869 -27.55 13.40 25.04
C GLY A 869 -26.10 13.88 24.96
N ILE A 870 -25.47 14.09 26.12
CA ILE A 870 -24.11 14.67 26.23
C ILE A 870 -23.12 13.66 26.84
N HIS A 871 -23.50 13.04 27.93
CA HIS A 871 -22.63 12.10 28.65
C HIS A 871 -22.74 10.69 28.09
N TRP A 872 -21.67 9.91 28.25
CA TRP A 872 -21.60 8.53 27.76
C TRP A 872 -22.01 7.57 28.87
N ALA A 873 -23.01 6.75 28.62
CA ALA A 873 -23.43 5.70 29.54
C ALA A 873 -22.55 4.45 29.42
N TRP A 874 -22.19 4.09 28.20
CA TRP A 874 -21.35 2.95 27.86
C TRP A 874 -20.77 3.10 26.46
N TRP A 875 -19.71 2.33 26.12
CA TRP A 875 -19.17 2.21 24.75
C TRP A 875 -18.65 0.81 24.48
N ASP A 876 -18.72 0.40 23.21
CA ASP A 876 -17.96 -0.72 22.66
C ASP A 876 -16.89 -0.18 21.72
N LEU A 877 -15.64 -0.54 21.97
CA LEU A 877 -14.46 -0.05 21.27
C LEU A 877 -13.83 -1.16 20.46
N ARG A 878 -13.53 -0.92 19.18
CA ARG A 878 -12.79 -1.84 18.30
C ARG A 878 -11.67 -1.12 17.60
N ASP A 879 -10.46 -1.43 17.98
CA ASP A 879 -9.24 -0.90 17.42
C ASP A 879 -8.59 -1.95 16.53
N SER A 880 -8.19 -1.56 15.35
CA SER A 880 -7.37 -2.41 14.48
C SER A 880 -6.52 -1.58 13.54
N ILE A 881 -5.35 -2.12 13.17
CA ILE A 881 -4.65 -1.68 11.98
C ILE A 881 -5.62 -1.84 10.79
N PRO A 882 -5.63 -0.92 9.79
CA PRO A 882 -6.56 -0.95 8.67
C PRO A 882 -6.67 -2.32 8.00
N ALA A 883 -7.84 -2.61 7.47
CA ALA A 883 -8.19 -3.92 6.89
C ALA A 883 -8.01 -5.07 7.90
N MET A 884 -8.38 -4.86 9.17
CA MET A 884 -8.19 -5.84 10.26
C MET A 884 -6.73 -6.36 10.35
N GLY A 885 -5.76 -5.48 10.21
CA GLY A 885 -4.33 -5.79 10.23
C GLY A 885 -3.74 -6.23 8.89
N ALA A 886 -4.54 -6.33 7.83
CA ALA A 886 -4.05 -6.85 6.56
C ALA A 886 -3.18 -5.85 5.78
N ILE A 887 -3.53 -4.56 5.78
CA ILE A 887 -2.89 -3.51 4.99
C ILE A 887 -2.57 -2.32 5.89
N PRO A 888 -1.45 -2.33 6.63
CA PRO A 888 -0.99 -1.21 7.45
C PRO A 888 -0.85 0.07 6.62
N THR A 889 -1.03 1.23 7.25
CA THR A 889 -0.95 2.52 6.53
C THR A 889 0.44 2.79 5.96
N LEU A 890 1.51 2.28 6.56
CA LEU A 890 2.87 2.30 6.00
C LEU A 890 3.00 1.61 4.63
N LYS A 891 2.02 0.80 4.22
CA LYS A 891 1.97 0.17 2.89
C LYS A 891 1.08 0.94 1.91
N TRP A 892 0.45 2.03 2.38
CA TRP A 892 -0.40 2.84 1.52
C TRP A 892 0.45 3.73 0.64
N VAL A 893 0.06 3.72 -0.62
CA VAL A 893 0.69 4.52 -1.64
C VAL A 893 -0.33 5.47 -2.20
N ARG A 894 0.11 6.45 -2.94
CA ARG A 894 -0.81 7.36 -3.60
C ARG A 894 -1.84 6.60 -4.43
N GLY A 895 -3.11 6.85 -4.16
CA GLY A 895 -4.25 6.17 -4.81
C GLY A 895 -4.63 4.83 -4.20
N SER A 896 -4.00 4.41 -3.09
CA SER A 896 -4.42 3.22 -2.35
C SER A 896 -5.89 3.32 -1.96
N PHE A 897 -6.59 2.22 -2.13
CA PHE A 897 -7.95 2.01 -1.65
C PHE A 897 -7.94 0.90 -0.62
N VAL A 898 -8.27 1.24 0.61
CA VAL A 898 -8.27 0.30 1.73
C VAL A 898 -9.62 0.30 2.40
N ARG A 899 -10.18 -0.90 2.50
CA ARG A 899 -11.42 -1.15 3.22
C ARG A 899 -11.12 -1.79 4.56
N SER A 900 -11.63 -1.20 5.63
CA SER A 900 -11.54 -1.71 7.00
C SER A 900 -12.96 -2.01 7.50
N SER A 901 -13.10 -3.08 8.25
CA SER A 901 -14.38 -3.52 8.80
C SER A 901 -14.26 -3.74 10.29
N HIS A 902 -15.21 -3.23 11.04
CA HIS A 902 -15.24 -3.36 12.51
C HIS A 902 -16.62 -3.85 12.94
N ARG A 903 -16.64 -4.79 13.88
CA ARG A 903 -17.88 -5.23 14.52
C ARG A 903 -17.98 -4.57 15.87
N VAL A 904 -19.02 -3.80 16.10
CA VAL A 904 -19.36 -3.21 17.38
C VAL A 904 -20.70 -3.74 17.87
N THR A 905 -20.85 -3.86 19.17
CA THR A 905 -22.01 -4.51 19.81
C THR A 905 -22.68 -3.54 20.77
N VAL A 906 -23.99 -3.54 20.75
CA VAL A 906 -24.81 -2.78 21.71
C VAL A 906 -24.68 -3.44 23.09
N ASP A 907 -24.29 -2.66 24.09
CA ASP A 907 -24.15 -3.16 25.46
C ASP A 907 -25.46 -3.76 25.97
N GLU A 908 -25.37 -4.82 26.75
CA GLU A 908 -26.55 -5.47 27.33
C GLU A 908 -27.30 -4.57 28.34
N SER A 909 -26.62 -3.58 28.89
CA SER A 909 -27.20 -2.57 29.79
C SER A 909 -27.93 -1.43 29.06
N ALA A 910 -27.94 -1.43 27.73
CA ALA A 910 -28.51 -0.37 26.92
C ALA A 910 -30.06 -0.25 27.17
N LEU A 911 -30.50 0.97 27.42
CA LEU A 911 -31.91 1.25 27.76
C LEU A 911 -32.78 1.47 26.53
N PRO A 912 -34.03 1.00 26.54
CA PRO A 912 -34.97 1.25 25.45
C PRO A 912 -35.12 2.75 25.15
N GLY A 913 -35.01 3.12 23.87
CA GLY A 913 -35.05 4.52 23.42
C GLY A 913 -33.74 5.28 23.55
N GLN A 914 -32.69 4.66 24.08
CA GLN A 914 -31.38 5.26 24.20
C GLN A 914 -30.79 5.59 22.80
N THR A 915 -30.25 6.78 22.69
CA THR A 915 -29.56 7.21 21.47
C THR A 915 -28.16 6.59 21.40
N LEU A 916 -27.84 6.06 20.23
CA LEU A 916 -26.53 5.48 19.94
C LEU A 916 -25.82 6.31 18.87
N THR A 917 -24.55 6.55 19.06
CA THR A 917 -23.70 7.17 18.03
C THR A 917 -22.49 6.31 17.73
N GLY A 918 -22.17 6.16 16.45
CA GLY A 918 -20.94 5.53 16.00
C GLY A 918 -19.88 6.60 15.75
N ALA A 919 -18.66 6.36 16.22
CA ALA A 919 -17.54 7.27 16.08
C ALA A 919 -16.35 6.58 15.38
N LEU A 920 -15.69 7.31 14.48
CA LEU A 920 -14.43 6.88 13.83
C LEU A 920 -13.33 7.86 14.18
N ILE A 921 -12.23 7.30 14.66
CA ILE A 921 -10.99 8.01 14.94
C ILE A 921 -9.84 7.22 14.34
N LEU A 922 -8.85 7.90 13.81
CA LEU A 922 -7.56 7.32 13.49
C LEU A 922 -6.52 7.88 14.45
N TYR A 923 -5.61 7.04 14.93
CA TYR A 923 -4.52 7.48 15.79
C TYR A 923 -3.23 6.74 15.44
N ASP A 924 -2.10 7.41 15.64
CA ASP A 924 -0.77 6.86 15.41
C ASP A 924 -0.52 5.68 16.37
N ALA A 925 -0.11 4.53 15.82
CA ALA A 925 0.05 3.28 16.56
C ALA A 925 1.14 3.32 17.64
N PHE A 926 2.09 4.26 17.54
CA PHE A 926 3.22 4.34 18.45
C PHE A 926 3.07 5.48 19.47
N THR A 927 2.45 6.57 19.06
CA THR A 927 2.32 7.78 19.88
C THR A 927 0.93 7.99 20.46
N ASN A 928 -0.05 7.18 20.09
CA ASN A 928 -1.48 7.31 20.40
C ASN A 928 -2.09 8.67 19.97
N ARG A 929 -1.40 9.43 19.11
CA ARG A 929 -1.87 10.73 18.64
C ARG A 929 -2.96 10.56 17.61
N THR A 930 -4.07 11.25 17.82
CA THR A 930 -5.19 11.27 16.89
C THR A 930 -4.79 11.95 15.59
N LEU A 931 -5.14 11.32 14.46
CA LEU A 931 -5.01 11.93 13.14
C LEU A 931 -6.07 13.03 12.99
N ALA A 932 -5.66 14.22 12.59
CA ALA A 932 -6.53 15.37 12.46
C ALA A 932 -7.65 15.14 11.42
N ILE A 933 -8.86 15.59 11.74
CA ILE A 933 -9.99 15.70 10.82
C ILE A 933 -9.96 17.13 10.26
N LEU A 934 -9.71 17.26 8.95
CA LEU A 934 -9.58 18.57 8.30
C LEU A 934 -10.93 19.11 7.81
N ASP A 935 -11.96 18.93 8.61
CA ASP A 935 -13.29 19.52 8.41
C ASP A 935 -13.80 20.13 9.72
N GLU A 936 -13.73 21.44 9.79
CA GLU A 936 -14.14 22.21 10.97
C GLU A 936 -15.61 22.04 11.35
N ARG A 937 -16.47 21.71 10.39
CA ARG A 937 -17.90 21.47 10.63
C ARG A 937 -18.08 20.20 11.47
N ILE A 938 -17.31 19.12 11.14
CA ILE A 938 -17.33 17.87 11.91
C ILE A 938 -16.73 18.15 13.29
N MET A 939 -15.58 18.80 13.32
CA MET A 939 -14.86 19.10 14.57
C MET A 939 -15.64 20.00 15.53
N ALA A 940 -16.47 20.88 15.02
CA ALA A 940 -17.34 21.74 15.83
C ALA A 940 -18.44 20.96 16.57
N GLU A 941 -18.88 19.83 16.02
CA GLU A 941 -19.91 19.00 16.64
C GLU A 941 -19.29 17.84 17.44
N ASN A 942 -18.21 17.23 16.91
CA ASN A 942 -17.61 16.02 17.51
C ASN A 942 -16.12 15.92 17.16
N PRO A 943 -15.26 15.42 18.06
CA PRO A 943 -13.85 15.17 17.75
C PRO A 943 -13.63 13.86 16.96
N TRP A 944 -14.66 13.36 16.30
CA TRP A 944 -14.64 12.11 15.50
C TRP A 944 -15.55 12.21 14.28
N ILE A 945 -15.31 11.35 13.30
CA ILE A 945 -16.22 11.21 12.16
C ILE A 945 -17.46 10.41 12.60
N PRO A 946 -18.68 10.95 12.43
CA PRO A 946 -19.90 10.23 12.78
C PRO A 946 -20.17 9.09 11.78
N LEU A 947 -20.24 7.85 12.29
CA LEU A 947 -20.47 6.66 11.48
C LEU A 947 -21.91 6.18 11.43
N CYS A 948 -22.63 6.36 12.51
CA CYS A 948 -24.04 6.00 12.59
C CYS A 948 -24.78 6.82 13.64
N ARG A 949 -26.09 6.98 13.43
CA ARG A 949 -27.04 7.37 14.45
C ARG A 949 -28.10 6.28 14.53
N ALA A 950 -28.26 5.69 15.71
CA ALA A 950 -29.16 4.60 15.95
C ALA A 950 -29.95 4.83 17.25
N THR A 951 -30.98 4.04 17.49
CA THR A 951 -31.69 4.04 18.75
C THR A 951 -31.94 2.62 19.23
N VAL A 952 -31.91 2.43 20.54
CA VAL A 952 -32.29 1.14 21.13
C VAL A 952 -33.79 0.95 21.00
N ARG A 953 -34.23 -0.24 20.57
CA ARG A 953 -35.64 -0.56 20.36
C ARG A 953 -36.44 -0.39 21.65
N THR A 954 -37.63 0.18 21.54
CA THR A 954 -38.58 0.37 22.63
C THR A 954 -39.56 -0.81 22.79
N ASP A 955 -39.60 -1.70 21.81
CA ASP A 955 -40.55 -2.82 21.71
C ASP A 955 -39.87 -4.17 22.04
N ILE A 956 -38.95 -4.15 23.00
CA ILE A 956 -38.37 -5.39 23.53
C ILE A 956 -39.41 -6.08 24.39
N ARG A 957 -39.98 -7.18 23.86
CA ARG A 957 -40.84 -8.09 24.65
C ARG A 957 -40.02 -9.18 25.31
#